data_1eff4fc1f81939dbd6eca345079ceeac
#
_entry.id   1eff4fc1f81939dbd6eca345079ceeac
#
_cell.length_a   1.000
_cell.length_b   1.000
_cell.length_c   1.000
_cell.angle_alpha   90.00
_cell.angle_beta   90.00
_cell.angle_gamma   90.00
#
_symmetry.space_group_name_H-M   'P 1'
#
loop_
_entity.id
_entity.type
_entity.pdbx_description
1 polymer ?
#
loop_
_entity_poly.entity_id
_entity_poly.type
_entity_poly.pdbx_seq_one_letter_code
_entity_poly.pdbx_strand_id
1 'polypeptide(L)'
;LDAPTIRAIVERALEGAAELVARPVRATVEPGENAILRVTLERPVPRAAEVVPDRARVTVRDDSGTPVFTGTVDLVGPREMRSGLVAVRADKALPPGLYHARVETPDAPWRPRSVTTGFWVRDAALLASGPRLTVSRDWIRRDGKVVPVIGTTYMASDVHRKFLFEPNPHVWDRDFADMRREGINLVRTGLWTAWSRIMLDPGAVDESFLSALDAYVLTAAKNGIPVCFNFYAFLPPAYGDENPYLGPRALEGQRALLTLVASRYRGVSWIHWDLINEPSYAPPSGVWSNLPIGDRHEAEAWRAWVKAKHGDDPLVLRDLWRDGSSDPLGVPRPDEIGYRFLRDERHPRKVRDFFEFTQDVVAAWAARLRGILREAAGSDTLVTLGQDEGGTGTRPAQQILADSLDYTAIHTWWNNDDLLWDGVVTKVPEKPDLHQETGLMSLEDIDGAPWRTPRSAEALLERKFADAFAARGAGVVEWAWNVNPYQPEDNEATIGFNRPDGTAKPERDVAGRFARFFAEAAPFLDDFEPDPVVLVIPHSRLFAGRPAGVDSTKRVVRLLGERYGVVPTALSELRLGAERLRAARLVIVPTPEMVTEDAARALLEASRRGTKVLVTGEVEGDPYGRPTPSLEALGLLAEGRPVTLHEPTGWGVPPGGRAWVTFDSLATQWLKRAPGESVRLDGNVWHEPLPLELAVETEPLVALLGAALEAAGVATNPAPAGVAARLLVAPRGVLAVCVNETPVDARRRMRVEGRAVDIPVPAQRSRLLLFERGTGRVLVATPGEPVTDARRGGP
;
A
#
# COMPACT_ATOMS: atom_id res chain seq x y z
N LEU A 1 21.07 28.24 -7.05
CA LEU A 1 20.28 29.43 -6.79
C LEU A 1 20.74 30.54 -7.74
N ASP A 2 19.84 31.20 -8.44
CA ASP A 2 20.13 32.34 -9.29
C ASP A 2 20.38 33.62 -8.46
N ALA A 3 21.00 34.64 -9.06
CA ALA A 3 21.34 35.89 -8.37
C ALA A 3 20.12 36.61 -7.80
N PRO A 4 18.93 36.69 -8.45
CA PRO A 4 17.72 37.24 -7.88
C PRO A 4 17.26 36.51 -6.63
N THR A 5 17.29 35.16 -6.61
CA THR A 5 16.93 34.35 -5.45
C THR A 5 17.86 34.54 -4.28
N ILE A 6 19.20 34.56 -4.52
CA ILE A 6 20.21 34.86 -3.51
C ILE A 6 19.99 36.26 -2.94
N ARG A 7 19.75 37.24 -3.79
CA ARG A 7 19.47 38.61 -3.35
C ARG A 7 18.21 38.69 -2.49
N ALA A 8 17.12 38.04 -2.88
CA ALA A 8 15.88 37.98 -2.10
C ALA A 8 16.08 37.32 -0.74
N ILE A 9 16.87 36.24 -0.66
CA ILE A 9 17.23 35.58 0.60
C ILE A 9 18.04 36.52 1.48
N VAL A 10 19.06 37.19 0.93
CA VAL A 10 19.90 38.10 1.69
C VAL A 10 19.10 39.33 2.15
N GLU A 11 18.27 39.92 1.30
CA GLU A 11 17.39 41.03 1.66
C GLU A 11 16.43 40.60 2.77
N ARG A 12 15.82 39.42 2.67
CA ARG A 12 14.93 38.90 3.71
C ARG A 12 15.65 38.59 5.02
N ALA A 13 16.87 38.07 4.96
CA ALA A 13 17.71 37.86 6.15
C ALA A 13 18.12 39.17 6.80
N LEU A 14 18.45 40.19 6.00
CA LEU A 14 18.77 41.53 6.48
C LEU A 14 17.58 42.27 7.05
N GLU A 15 16.37 42.04 6.51
CA GLU A 15 15.13 42.62 7.01
C GLU A 15 14.59 41.95 8.28
N GLY A 16 15.12 40.78 8.63
CA GLY A 16 14.64 39.91 9.71
C GLY A 16 13.42 39.10 9.31
N ALA A 17 13.46 37.81 9.59
CA ALA A 17 12.32 36.93 9.36
C ALA A 17 11.20 37.25 10.35
N ALA A 18 10.02 37.60 9.83
CA ALA A 18 8.84 37.73 10.65
C ALA A 18 7.71 36.94 10.00
N GLU A 19 6.97 36.21 10.78
CA GLU A 19 5.86 35.42 10.34
C GLU A 19 4.58 35.86 11.04
N LEU A 20 3.54 36.11 10.23
CA LEU A 20 2.19 36.32 10.73
C LEU A 20 1.43 35.01 10.56
N VAL A 21 1.00 34.43 11.67
CA VAL A 21 0.27 33.16 11.73
C VAL A 21 -1.11 33.40 12.29
N ALA A 22 -2.12 32.85 11.66
CA ALA A 22 -3.48 32.84 12.20
C ALA A 22 -4.04 31.42 12.16
N ARG A 23 -4.58 30.96 13.28
CA ARG A 23 -5.18 29.63 13.41
C ARG A 23 -6.45 29.70 14.24
N PRO A 24 -7.50 28.93 13.91
CA PRO A 24 -8.64 28.77 14.80
C PRO A 24 -8.21 27.96 16.05
N VAL A 25 -8.71 28.36 17.22
CA VAL A 25 -8.49 27.58 18.46
C VAL A 25 -9.20 26.23 18.37
N ARG A 26 -10.40 26.23 17.80
CA ARG A 26 -11.12 25.06 17.31
C ARG A 26 -11.45 25.27 15.85
N ALA A 27 -11.06 24.34 15.00
CA ALA A 27 -11.28 24.48 13.56
C ALA A 27 -12.73 24.22 13.14
N THR A 28 -13.49 23.55 14.01
CA THR A 28 -14.95 23.41 13.89
C THR A 28 -15.61 23.89 15.18
N VAL A 29 -16.67 24.67 15.07
CA VAL A 29 -17.53 25.10 16.17
C VAL A 29 -18.95 24.66 15.90
N GLU A 30 -19.76 24.48 16.96
CA GLU A 30 -21.18 24.16 16.82
C GLU A 30 -21.99 25.39 16.39
N PRO A 31 -23.14 25.22 15.73
CA PRO A 31 -24.04 26.34 15.41
C PRO A 31 -24.41 27.14 16.67
N GLY A 32 -24.17 28.45 16.62
CA GLY A 32 -24.41 29.36 17.75
C GLY A 32 -23.19 29.58 18.64
N GLU A 33 -22.11 28.82 18.48
CA GLU A 33 -20.82 29.09 19.16
C GLU A 33 -20.02 30.15 18.40
N ASN A 34 -19.24 30.95 19.14
CA ASN A 34 -18.28 31.86 18.54
C ASN A 34 -16.98 31.17 18.21
N ALA A 35 -16.52 31.29 16.97
CA ALA A 35 -15.16 30.87 16.62
C ALA A 35 -14.13 31.82 17.27
N ILE A 36 -13.04 31.28 17.75
CA ILE A 36 -11.92 32.04 18.33
C ILE A 36 -10.69 31.80 17.44
N LEU A 37 -10.09 32.88 16.96
CA LEU A 37 -8.86 32.87 16.20
C LEU A 37 -7.70 33.29 17.10
N ARG A 38 -6.62 32.55 17.04
CA ARG A 38 -5.30 32.93 17.56
C ARG A 38 -4.51 33.58 16.45
N VAL A 39 -4.00 34.78 16.71
CA VAL A 39 -3.10 35.48 15.79
C VAL A 39 -1.78 35.66 16.48
N THR A 40 -0.71 35.24 15.82
CA THR A 40 0.65 35.34 16.34
C THR A 40 1.54 36.03 15.30
N LEU A 41 2.35 36.98 15.76
CA LEU A 41 3.40 37.60 14.98
C LEU A 41 4.74 37.17 15.60
N GLU A 42 5.47 36.34 14.89
CA GLU A 42 6.78 35.84 15.30
C GLU A 42 7.89 36.59 14.58
N ARG A 43 8.94 36.94 15.33
CA ARG A 43 10.17 37.56 14.81
C ARG A 43 11.39 37.05 15.54
N PRO A 44 12.07 36.06 15.01
CA PRO A 44 13.23 35.44 15.67
C PRO A 44 14.37 36.44 15.95
N VAL A 45 14.51 37.49 15.11
CA VAL A 45 15.56 38.51 15.26
C VAL A 45 14.98 39.91 14.97
N PRO A 46 14.38 40.58 15.96
CA PRO A 46 13.84 41.94 15.75
C PRO A 46 14.97 42.97 15.66
N ARG A 47 14.90 43.89 14.70
CA ARG A 47 15.83 45.05 14.65
C ARG A 47 15.49 46.03 15.75
N ALA A 48 16.53 46.60 16.35
CA ALA A 48 16.39 47.45 17.58
C ALA A 48 15.47 48.68 17.38
N ALA A 49 15.42 49.24 16.19
CA ALA A 49 14.67 50.45 15.86
C ALA A 49 13.28 50.21 15.23
N GLU A 50 12.87 48.97 15.12
CA GLU A 50 11.68 48.60 14.34
C GLU A 50 10.40 48.60 15.20
N VAL A 51 9.31 49.20 14.67
CA VAL A 51 8.00 49.15 15.29
C VAL A 51 7.35 47.82 14.97
N VAL A 52 7.19 46.97 16.00
CA VAL A 52 6.45 45.71 15.87
C VAL A 52 4.95 46.00 16.03
N PRO A 53 4.10 45.63 15.08
CA PRO A 53 2.67 45.82 15.19
C PRO A 53 2.10 45.29 16.52
N ASP A 54 1.26 46.05 17.16
CA ASP A 54 0.53 45.67 18.37
C ASP A 54 -0.95 45.37 18.10
N ARG A 55 -1.36 45.48 16.83
CA ARG A 55 -2.72 45.15 16.36
C ARG A 55 -2.71 44.52 15.00
N ALA A 56 -3.72 43.65 14.77
CA ALA A 56 -4.04 43.17 13.45
C ALA A 56 -5.56 43.34 13.18
N ARG A 57 -5.91 43.63 11.92
CA ARG A 57 -7.28 43.63 11.46
C ARG A 57 -7.68 42.23 11.08
N VAL A 58 -8.90 41.81 11.44
CA VAL A 58 -9.49 40.54 11.08
C VAL A 58 -10.76 40.77 10.32
N THR A 59 -10.86 40.19 9.12
CA THR A 59 -12.10 40.22 8.30
C THR A 59 -12.48 38.77 8.02
N VAL A 60 -13.68 38.37 8.45
CA VAL A 60 -14.22 37.04 8.20
C VAL A 60 -15.28 37.12 7.11
N ARG A 61 -15.21 36.25 6.14
CA ARG A 61 -16.16 36.09 5.04
C ARG A 61 -16.73 34.69 5.03
N ASP A 62 -17.95 34.55 4.61
CA ASP A 62 -18.50 33.24 4.26
C ASP A 62 -17.89 32.71 2.94
N ASP A 63 -18.24 31.49 2.56
CA ASP A 63 -17.74 30.83 1.34
C ASP A 63 -18.20 31.54 0.04
N SER A 64 -19.23 32.37 0.11
CA SER A 64 -19.65 33.24 -1.01
C SER A 64 -18.81 34.52 -1.12
N GLY A 65 -17.93 34.78 -0.14
CA GLY A 65 -17.12 35.98 -0.05
C GLY A 65 -17.83 37.14 0.66
N THR A 66 -19.03 36.94 1.22
CA THR A 66 -19.76 37.98 1.96
C THR A 66 -19.14 38.23 3.34
N PRO A 67 -18.80 39.48 3.71
CA PRO A 67 -18.27 39.75 5.03
C PRO A 67 -19.33 39.51 6.13
N VAL A 68 -18.94 38.70 7.14
CA VAL A 68 -19.79 38.38 8.30
C VAL A 68 -19.24 38.96 9.60
N PHE A 69 -17.97 39.34 9.62
CA PHE A 69 -17.30 39.95 10.77
C PHE A 69 -16.12 40.80 10.33
N THR A 70 -15.95 41.95 10.99
CA THR A 70 -14.71 42.76 10.91
C THR A 70 -14.38 43.26 12.32
N GLY A 71 -13.13 43.08 12.71
CA GLY A 71 -12.66 43.47 14.03
C GLY A 71 -11.15 43.64 14.06
N THR A 72 -10.64 43.94 15.24
CA THR A 72 -9.20 44.02 15.51
C THR A 72 -8.81 43.08 16.64
N VAL A 73 -7.60 42.64 16.63
CA VAL A 73 -6.96 41.85 17.71
C VAL A 73 -5.73 42.59 18.20
N ASP A 74 -5.66 42.78 19.52
CA ASP A 74 -4.46 43.32 20.17
C ASP A 74 -3.43 42.21 20.30
N LEU A 75 -2.21 42.47 19.84
CA LEU A 75 -1.07 41.55 19.89
C LEU A 75 -0.15 41.91 21.05
N VAL A 76 -0.16 41.10 22.08
CA VAL A 76 0.60 41.33 23.32
C VAL A 76 1.73 40.30 23.46
N GLY A 77 2.81 40.69 24.14
CA GLY A 77 3.95 39.85 24.37
C GLY A 77 5.28 40.53 24.05
N PRO A 78 6.41 39.80 24.19
CA PRO A 78 7.72 40.32 23.85
C PRO A 78 7.82 40.63 22.34
N ARG A 79 8.86 41.37 21.96
CA ARG A 79 9.04 41.82 20.56
C ARG A 79 9.24 40.63 19.60
N GLU A 80 9.80 39.55 20.11
CA GLU A 80 10.11 38.34 19.38
C GLU A 80 8.85 37.53 19.05
N MET A 81 7.84 37.61 19.93
CA MET A 81 6.57 36.88 19.72
C MET A 81 5.41 37.63 20.38
N ARG A 82 4.50 38.17 19.57
CA ARG A 82 3.27 38.76 20.02
C ARG A 82 2.09 37.94 19.61
N SER A 83 1.13 37.77 20.50
CA SER A 83 -0.06 36.95 20.24
C SER A 83 -1.30 37.56 20.80
N GLY A 84 -2.44 37.27 20.16
CA GLY A 84 -3.73 37.72 20.61
C GLY A 84 -4.84 36.76 20.20
N LEU A 85 -5.98 36.87 20.91
CA LEU A 85 -7.18 36.08 20.60
C LEU A 85 -8.28 37.02 20.17
N VAL A 86 -9.02 36.65 19.13
CA VAL A 86 -10.22 37.39 18.70
C VAL A 86 -11.39 36.41 18.58
N ALA A 87 -12.50 36.75 19.27
CA ALA A 87 -13.74 36.02 19.09
C ALA A 87 -14.50 36.60 17.90
N VAL A 88 -14.85 35.77 16.97
CA VAL A 88 -15.69 36.12 15.81
C VAL A 88 -17.15 36.20 16.30
N ARG A 89 -17.58 37.40 16.66
CA ARG A 89 -18.94 37.68 17.12
C ARG A 89 -19.71 38.32 15.99
N ALA A 90 -20.48 37.53 15.27
CA ALA A 90 -21.38 38.03 14.25
C ALA A 90 -22.70 38.56 14.92
N ASP A 91 -23.35 39.53 14.28
CA ASP A 91 -24.64 40.08 14.76
C ASP A 91 -25.74 39.01 14.83
N LYS A 92 -25.60 37.95 14.04
CA LYS A 92 -26.48 36.78 14.04
C LYS A 92 -25.63 35.53 14.12
N ALA A 93 -26.21 34.45 14.65
CA ALA A 93 -25.55 33.12 14.62
C ALA A 93 -25.15 32.79 13.19
N LEU A 94 -23.88 32.35 13.04
CA LEU A 94 -23.34 31.97 11.75
C LEU A 94 -24.01 30.67 11.29
N PRO A 95 -24.53 30.59 10.05
CA PRO A 95 -25.03 29.35 9.48
C PRO A 95 -23.95 28.27 9.36
N PRO A 96 -24.32 26.97 9.31
CA PRO A 96 -23.41 25.91 8.96
C PRO A 96 -22.65 26.18 7.66
N GLY A 97 -21.34 25.99 7.63
CA GLY A 97 -20.51 26.23 6.46
C GLY A 97 -19.05 26.59 6.78
N LEU A 98 -18.27 26.79 5.73
CA LEU A 98 -16.88 27.23 5.80
C LEU A 98 -16.77 28.74 5.84
N TYR A 99 -15.92 29.26 6.70
CA TYR A 99 -15.62 30.68 6.86
C TYR A 99 -14.12 30.92 6.68
N HIS A 100 -13.80 32.00 5.96
CA HIS A 100 -12.43 32.42 5.66
C HIS A 100 -12.11 33.70 6.44
N ALA A 101 -11.04 33.68 7.22
CA ALA A 101 -10.61 34.78 8.05
C ALA A 101 -9.28 35.35 7.54
N ARG A 102 -9.32 36.55 6.99
CA ARG A 102 -8.12 37.27 6.58
C ARG A 102 -7.67 38.16 7.73
N VAL A 103 -6.39 37.99 8.08
CA VAL A 103 -5.71 38.76 9.13
C VAL A 103 -4.65 39.62 8.48
N GLU A 104 -4.59 40.91 8.83
CA GLU A 104 -3.68 41.87 8.24
C GLU A 104 -3.05 42.76 9.34
N THR A 105 -1.76 43.04 9.19
CA THR A 105 -1.03 44.02 10.02
C THR A 105 -0.77 45.27 9.18
N PRO A 106 -1.66 46.28 9.20
CA PRO A 106 -1.65 47.40 8.27
C PRO A 106 -0.48 48.37 8.45
N ASP A 107 0.07 48.48 9.63
CA ASP A 107 1.06 49.50 9.99
C ASP A 107 2.52 48.97 9.98
N ALA A 108 2.80 47.86 9.32
CA ALA A 108 4.18 47.37 9.20
C ALA A 108 4.93 48.19 8.16
N PRO A 109 6.11 48.78 8.48
CA PRO A 109 6.88 49.57 7.52
C PRO A 109 7.45 48.75 6.35
N TRP A 110 7.30 47.43 6.41
CA TRP A 110 7.82 46.46 5.47
C TRP A 110 6.66 45.62 4.89
N ARG A 111 5.92 46.12 4.01
CA ARG A 111 4.78 45.51 3.29
C ARG A 111 3.68 44.96 4.21
N PRO A 112 2.42 45.32 3.97
CA PRO A 112 1.31 44.74 4.72
C PRO A 112 1.37 43.22 4.60
N ARG A 113 1.52 42.55 5.75
CA ARG A 113 1.48 41.11 5.81
C ARG A 113 0.05 40.67 6.04
N SER A 114 -0.40 39.79 5.24
CA SER A 114 -1.71 39.19 5.41
C SER A 114 -1.60 37.67 5.36
N VAL A 115 -2.36 37.00 6.20
CA VAL A 115 -2.55 35.59 6.20
C VAL A 115 -4.03 35.29 6.19
N THR A 116 -4.42 34.20 5.53
CA THR A 116 -5.79 33.71 5.57
C THR A 116 -5.84 32.35 6.25
N THR A 117 -6.75 32.20 7.19
CA THR A 117 -7.10 30.94 7.82
C THR A 117 -8.61 30.69 7.63
N GLY A 118 -9.12 29.57 8.15
CA GLY A 118 -10.53 29.26 8.09
C GLY A 118 -11.00 28.50 9.32
N PHE A 119 -12.31 28.41 9.46
CA PHE A 119 -12.98 27.53 10.41
C PHE A 119 -14.34 27.11 9.85
N TRP A 120 -14.83 25.98 10.35
CA TRP A 120 -16.17 25.51 10.04
C TRP A 120 -17.14 25.79 11.16
N VAL A 121 -18.37 26.19 10.80
CA VAL A 121 -19.54 25.94 11.62
C VAL A 121 -20.10 24.60 11.18
N ARG A 122 -20.23 23.65 12.10
CA ARG A 122 -20.54 22.26 11.81
C ARG A 122 -21.76 22.12 10.90
N ASP A 123 -21.60 21.38 9.82
CA ASP A 123 -22.67 21.09 8.85
C ASP A 123 -22.96 19.59 8.83
N ALA A 124 -23.91 19.18 9.67
CA ALA A 124 -24.32 17.78 9.76
C ALA A 124 -25.03 17.28 8.49
N ALA A 125 -25.70 18.18 7.75
CA ALA A 125 -26.38 17.84 6.50
C ALA A 125 -25.35 17.53 5.41
N LEU A 126 -24.29 18.33 5.32
CA LEU A 126 -23.19 18.09 4.40
C LEU A 126 -22.50 16.75 4.67
N LEU A 127 -22.21 16.44 5.96
CA LEU A 127 -21.62 15.15 6.34
C LEU A 127 -22.48 13.95 5.92
N ALA A 128 -23.79 14.08 6.08
CA ALA A 128 -24.74 13.02 5.74
C ALA A 128 -24.99 12.89 4.23
N SER A 129 -24.64 13.89 3.43
CA SER A 129 -24.96 13.95 1.99
C SER A 129 -23.99 13.19 1.09
N GLY A 130 -22.90 12.63 1.64
CA GLY A 130 -21.88 11.94 0.86
C GLY A 130 -22.32 10.58 0.32
N PRO A 131 -21.60 10.05 -0.66
CA PRO A 131 -21.96 8.79 -1.29
C PRO A 131 -21.73 7.59 -0.38
N ARG A 132 -22.49 6.51 -0.60
CA ARG A 132 -22.23 5.24 0.07
C ARG A 132 -21.08 4.52 -0.60
N LEU A 133 -20.02 4.22 0.18
CA LEU A 133 -18.92 3.39 -0.27
C LEU A 133 -19.20 1.92 0.06
N THR A 134 -18.94 1.06 -0.89
CA THR A 134 -19.02 -0.40 -0.75
C THR A 134 -17.87 -1.03 -1.54
N VAL A 135 -17.67 -2.33 -1.38
CA VAL A 135 -16.68 -3.08 -2.14
C VAL A 135 -17.32 -4.22 -2.89
N SER A 136 -16.77 -4.56 -4.05
CA SER A 136 -17.01 -5.83 -4.74
C SER A 136 -15.69 -6.62 -4.79
N ARG A 137 -15.64 -7.66 -5.59
CA ARG A 137 -14.43 -8.48 -5.69
C ARG A 137 -13.21 -7.72 -6.21
N ASP A 138 -13.41 -6.80 -7.14
CA ASP A 138 -12.30 -6.10 -7.79
C ASP A 138 -12.34 -4.58 -7.59
N TRP A 139 -13.43 -4.01 -7.07
CA TRP A 139 -13.60 -2.56 -7.05
C TRP A 139 -14.12 -2.00 -5.74
N ILE A 140 -13.70 -0.78 -5.44
CA ILE A 140 -14.44 0.11 -4.55
C ILE A 140 -15.58 0.73 -5.36
N ARG A 141 -16.76 0.81 -4.77
CA ARG A 141 -17.97 1.34 -5.41
C ARG A 141 -18.52 2.53 -4.65
N ARG A 142 -19.00 3.50 -5.40
CA ARG A 142 -19.67 4.68 -4.90
C ARG A 142 -21.13 4.64 -5.38
N ASP A 143 -22.09 4.51 -4.47
CA ASP A 143 -23.51 4.33 -4.79
C ASP A 143 -23.74 3.18 -5.79
N GLY A 144 -23.05 2.06 -5.58
CA GLY A 144 -23.09 0.86 -6.42
C GLY A 144 -22.32 0.93 -7.74
N LYS A 145 -21.80 2.09 -8.14
CA LYS A 145 -21.00 2.26 -9.36
C LYS A 145 -19.52 2.02 -9.09
N VAL A 146 -18.86 1.37 -10.04
CA VAL A 146 -17.41 1.17 -10.02
C VAL A 146 -16.70 2.52 -10.02
N VAL A 147 -15.75 2.70 -9.11
CA VAL A 147 -14.89 3.87 -9.04
C VAL A 147 -13.44 3.41 -8.98
N PRO A 148 -12.74 3.38 -10.13
CA PRO A 148 -11.29 3.22 -10.10
C PRO A 148 -10.67 4.39 -9.32
N VAL A 149 -9.96 4.06 -8.24
CA VAL A 149 -9.40 5.08 -7.36
C VAL A 149 -8.16 5.68 -7.98
N ILE A 150 -8.17 7.01 -8.10
CA ILE A 150 -6.97 7.83 -8.31
C ILE A 150 -6.93 8.78 -7.13
N GLY A 151 -6.09 8.46 -6.17
CA GLY A 151 -6.05 9.12 -4.88
C GLY A 151 -4.71 9.75 -4.57
N THR A 152 -4.68 10.44 -3.44
CA THR A 152 -3.44 10.95 -2.85
C THR A 152 -3.50 10.93 -1.34
N THR A 153 -2.36 10.76 -0.69
CA THR A 153 -2.24 11.05 0.73
C THR A 153 -2.14 12.56 0.89
N TYR A 154 -2.89 13.09 1.83
CA TYR A 154 -2.94 14.52 2.08
C TYR A 154 -2.43 14.89 3.46
N MET A 155 -1.48 15.77 3.43
CA MET A 155 -1.03 16.61 4.52
C MET A 155 -0.96 18.04 3.99
N ALA A 156 -1.36 19.04 4.79
CA ALA A 156 -1.59 20.39 4.30
C ALA A 156 -0.35 21.04 3.70
N SER A 157 -0.55 21.82 2.64
CA SER A 157 0.54 22.48 1.92
C SER A 157 1.29 23.53 2.75
N ASP A 158 0.68 24.07 3.81
CA ASP A 158 1.28 25.09 4.67
C ASP A 158 2.08 24.53 5.86
N VAL A 159 1.69 23.40 6.45
CA VAL A 159 2.30 22.88 7.68
C VAL A 159 2.57 21.36 7.64
N HIS A 160 2.30 20.72 6.54
CA HIS A 160 2.49 19.30 6.29
C HIS A 160 1.92 18.40 7.42
N ARG A 161 2.71 17.53 8.05
CA ARG A 161 2.29 16.58 9.08
C ARG A 161 1.63 17.21 10.31
N LYS A 162 1.81 18.54 10.52
CA LYS A 162 1.22 19.26 11.65
C LYS A 162 -0.21 19.72 11.43
N PHE A 163 -0.81 19.43 10.29
CA PHE A 163 -2.08 20.05 9.86
C PHE A 163 -3.24 19.89 10.84
N LEU A 164 -3.33 18.79 11.59
CA LEU A 164 -4.35 18.60 12.62
C LEU A 164 -4.04 19.33 13.95
N PHE A 165 -2.79 19.75 14.16
CA PHE A 165 -2.38 20.55 15.32
C PHE A 165 -2.38 22.05 15.02
N GLU A 166 -2.16 22.41 13.77
CA GLU A 166 -2.17 23.77 13.25
C GLU A 166 -3.18 23.91 12.10
N PRO A 167 -4.47 23.75 12.39
CA PRO A 167 -5.49 23.64 11.36
C PRO A 167 -5.67 24.92 10.57
N ASN A 168 -5.78 24.78 9.24
CA ASN A 168 -6.11 25.87 8.34
C ASN A 168 -7.12 25.41 7.26
N PRO A 169 -8.40 25.34 7.57
CA PRO A 169 -9.44 24.93 6.63
C PRO A 169 -9.49 25.72 5.32
N HIS A 170 -9.03 26.98 5.30
CA HIS A 170 -8.91 27.75 4.06
C HIS A 170 -7.86 27.15 3.10
N VAL A 171 -6.70 26.76 3.62
CA VAL A 171 -5.65 26.08 2.80
C VAL A 171 -6.16 24.72 2.33
N TRP A 172 -6.80 23.98 3.21
CA TRP A 172 -7.33 22.65 2.87
C TRP A 172 -8.38 22.73 1.76
N ASP A 173 -9.30 23.72 1.83
CA ASP A 173 -10.34 23.89 0.81
C ASP A 173 -9.74 24.19 -0.57
N ARG A 174 -8.73 25.04 -0.62
CA ARG A 174 -7.99 25.31 -1.86
C ARG A 174 -7.34 24.04 -2.41
N ASP A 175 -6.63 23.31 -1.56
CA ASP A 175 -5.91 22.09 -1.95
C ASP A 175 -6.90 21.01 -2.43
N PHE A 176 -8.02 20.81 -1.73
CA PHE A 176 -9.08 19.87 -2.16
C PHE A 176 -9.75 20.30 -3.47
N ALA A 177 -9.96 21.60 -3.68
CA ALA A 177 -10.49 22.09 -4.95
C ALA A 177 -9.51 21.81 -6.12
N ASP A 178 -8.21 21.90 -5.87
CA ASP A 178 -7.17 21.55 -6.83
C ASP A 178 -7.16 20.03 -7.11
N MET A 179 -7.23 19.20 -6.08
CA MET A 179 -7.36 17.74 -6.21
C MET A 179 -8.57 17.36 -7.06
N ARG A 180 -9.71 17.97 -6.79
CA ARG A 180 -10.93 17.71 -7.55
C ARG A 180 -10.77 18.06 -9.03
N ARG A 181 -10.09 19.17 -9.37
CA ARG A 181 -9.82 19.56 -10.76
C ARG A 181 -8.93 18.56 -11.49
N GLU A 182 -8.00 17.95 -10.79
CA GLU A 182 -7.15 16.88 -11.35
C GLU A 182 -7.85 15.52 -11.43
N GLY A 183 -9.04 15.39 -10.85
CA GLY A 183 -9.79 14.14 -10.85
C GLY A 183 -9.42 13.19 -9.71
N ILE A 184 -8.72 13.67 -8.68
CA ILE A 184 -8.50 12.89 -7.44
C ILE A 184 -9.84 12.60 -6.81
N ASN A 185 -10.08 11.33 -6.50
CA ASN A 185 -11.38 10.85 -6.04
C ASN A 185 -11.35 10.10 -4.71
N LEU A 186 -10.19 10.07 -4.06
CA LEU A 186 -9.97 9.59 -2.70
C LEU A 186 -8.81 10.33 -2.07
N VAL A 187 -8.92 10.74 -0.81
CA VAL A 187 -7.77 11.17 -0.03
C VAL A 187 -7.54 10.21 1.13
N ARG A 188 -6.28 9.82 1.31
CA ARG A 188 -5.80 9.14 2.50
C ARG A 188 -5.17 10.18 3.43
N THR A 189 -5.42 10.06 4.71
CA THR A 189 -4.82 10.89 5.77
C THR A 189 -4.75 10.09 7.05
N GLY A 190 -4.14 10.64 8.10
CA GLY A 190 -4.09 9.92 9.36
C GLY A 190 -3.24 10.56 10.44
N LEU A 191 -3.00 9.79 11.49
CA LEU A 191 -2.15 10.14 12.62
C LEU A 191 -0.71 9.69 12.35
N TRP A 192 -0.03 10.44 11.49
CA TRP A 192 1.31 10.09 11.04
C TRP A 192 2.39 10.31 12.09
N THR A 193 2.13 11.24 13.04
CA THR A 193 3.08 11.58 14.09
C THR A 193 2.35 12.01 15.36
N ALA A 194 3.02 11.90 16.50
CA ALA A 194 2.63 12.50 17.76
C ALA A 194 1.24 12.07 18.29
N TRP A 195 0.82 10.83 18.02
CA TRP A 195 -0.44 10.30 18.54
C TRP A 195 -0.55 10.48 20.07
N SER A 196 0.56 10.41 20.80
CA SER A 196 0.64 10.62 22.24
C SER A 196 0.27 12.05 22.70
N ARG A 197 0.29 13.02 21.78
CA ARG A 197 -0.20 14.37 22.05
C ARG A 197 -1.70 14.49 21.83
N ILE A 198 -2.27 13.57 21.13
CA ILE A 198 -3.69 13.51 20.83
C ILE A 198 -4.43 12.75 21.92
N MET A 199 -3.84 11.67 22.34
CA MET A 199 -4.40 10.82 23.38
C MET A 199 -3.49 10.81 24.59
N LEU A 200 -3.84 11.65 25.56
CA LEU A 200 -3.08 11.88 26.77
C LEU A 200 -3.18 10.70 27.74
N ASP A 201 -4.31 10.01 27.74
CA ASP A 201 -4.59 8.79 28.50
C ASP A 201 -5.70 8.01 27.78
N PRO A 202 -5.87 6.70 27.99
CA PRO A 202 -6.96 5.94 27.41
C PRO A 202 -8.34 6.64 27.63
N GLY A 203 -8.95 7.05 26.53
CA GLY A 203 -10.24 7.76 26.55
C GLY A 203 -10.17 9.29 26.71
N ALA A 204 -9.00 9.88 26.88
CA ALA A 204 -8.81 11.31 26.97
C ALA A 204 -8.16 11.86 25.68
N VAL A 205 -8.98 12.23 24.71
CA VAL A 205 -8.54 12.80 23.43
C VAL A 205 -8.62 14.31 23.45
N ASP A 206 -7.63 14.99 22.88
CA ASP A 206 -7.65 16.44 22.74
C ASP A 206 -8.78 16.89 21.81
N GLU A 207 -9.72 17.70 22.33
CA GLU A 207 -10.87 18.18 21.56
C GLU A 207 -10.44 19.15 20.44
N SER A 208 -9.33 19.83 20.55
CA SER A 208 -8.83 20.68 19.45
C SER A 208 -8.45 19.83 18.24
N PHE A 209 -7.87 18.65 18.47
CA PHE A 209 -7.60 17.68 17.41
C PHE A 209 -8.88 17.14 16.79
N LEU A 210 -9.88 16.76 17.60
CA LEU A 210 -11.16 16.26 17.08
C LEU A 210 -11.88 17.32 16.26
N SER A 211 -11.84 18.57 16.72
CA SER A 211 -12.37 19.72 15.98
C SER A 211 -11.63 19.96 14.66
N ALA A 212 -10.32 19.76 14.62
CA ALA A 212 -9.54 19.85 13.38
C ALA A 212 -9.88 18.70 12.41
N LEU A 213 -10.06 17.50 12.92
CA LEU A 213 -10.49 16.36 12.12
C LEU A 213 -11.90 16.59 11.53
N ASP A 214 -12.84 17.12 12.31
CA ASP A 214 -14.16 17.50 11.80
C ASP A 214 -14.07 18.52 10.66
N ALA A 215 -13.24 19.55 10.81
CA ALA A 215 -13.03 20.56 9.76
C ALA A 215 -12.42 19.95 8.51
N TYR A 216 -11.49 19.01 8.67
CA TYR A 216 -10.88 18.28 7.56
C TYR A 216 -11.94 17.46 6.79
N VAL A 217 -12.73 16.69 7.51
CA VAL A 217 -13.77 15.84 6.94
C VAL A 217 -14.85 16.70 6.25
N LEU A 218 -15.27 17.81 6.86
CA LEU A 218 -16.20 18.76 6.24
C LEU A 218 -15.64 19.37 4.95
N THR A 219 -14.35 19.69 4.94
CA THR A 219 -13.68 20.21 3.73
C THR A 219 -13.64 19.17 2.61
N ALA A 220 -13.36 17.92 2.94
CA ALA A 220 -13.43 16.81 2.00
C ALA A 220 -14.85 16.59 1.46
N ALA A 221 -15.87 16.66 2.34
CA ALA A 221 -17.27 16.56 1.98
C ALA A 221 -17.69 17.66 1.00
N LYS A 222 -17.34 18.93 1.28
CA LYS A 222 -17.59 20.08 0.40
C LYS A 222 -17.05 19.84 -1.01
N ASN A 223 -15.89 19.20 -1.11
CA ASN A 223 -15.25 18.90 -2.39
C ASN A 223 -15.64 17.53 -2.99
N GLY A 224 -16.50 16.76 -2.31
CA GLY A 224 -17.01 15.47 -2.78
C GLY A 224 -15.95 14.37 -2.85
N ILE A 225 -14.88 14.46 -2.05
CA ILE A 225 -13.77 13.51 -2.02
C ILE A 225 -13.87 12.64 -0.77
N PRO A 226 -14.08 11.32 -0.88
CA PRO A 226 -14.04 10.39 0.25
C PRO A 226 -12.70 10.38 0.98
N VAL A 227 -12.74 9.99 2.24
CA VAL A 227 -11.57 9.96 3.14
C VAL A 227 -11.30 8.54 3.60
N CYS A 228 -10.03 8.12 3.47
CA CYS A 228 -9.45 6.97 4.14
C CYS A 228 -8.60 7.48 5.30
N PHE A 229 -9.03 7.21 6.54
CA PHE A 229 -8.37 7.73 7.73
C PHE A 229 -7.56 6.64 8.43
N ASN A 230 -6.25 6.85 8.53
CA ASN A 230 -5.32 5.96 9.22
C ASN A 230 -5.22 6.31 10.71
N PHE A 231 -5.41 5.30 11.58
CA PHE A 231 -5.36 5.52 13.03
C PHE A 231 -3.95 5.49 13.60
N TYR A 232 -3.12 4.59 13.11
CA TYR A 232 -1.78 4.39 13.68
C TYR A 232 -0.72 4.39 12.59
N ALA A 233 0.46 4.90 12.93
CA ALA A 233 1.62 4.74 12.08
C ALA A 233 2.07 3.26 12.11
N PHE A 234 3.30 2.93 12.31
CA PHE A 234 3.85 1.58 12.13
C PHE A 234 3.55 0.58 13.26
N LEU A 235 3.23 1.07 14.45
CA LEU A 235 2.91 0.23 15.62
C LEU A 235 1.70 0.83 16.34
N PRO A 236 0.77 -0.01 16.82
CA PRO A 236 -0.33 0.48 17.64
C PRO A 236 0.21 0.99 19.00
N PRO A 237 -0.46 1.96 19.63
CA PRO A 237 -0.02 2.46 20.95
C PRO A 237 -0.25 1.42 22.05
N ALA A 238 0.74 1.30 22.92
CA ALA A 238 0.74 0.34 24.02
C ALA A 238 0.12 0.87 25.32
N TYR A 239 0.03 2.20 25.50
CA TYR A 239 -0.55 2.86 26.69
C TYR A 239 0.01 2.36 28.05
N GLY A 240 1.28 2.04 28.07
CA GLY A 240 1.95 1.57 29.27
C GLY A 240 1.94 0.03 29.46
N ASP A 241 1.35 -0.72 28.55
CA ASP A 241 1.64 -2.14 28.39
C ASP A 241 2.93 -2.34 27.58
N GLU A 242 3.47 -3.54 27.64
CA GLU A 242 4.63 -3.92 26.84
C GLU A 242 4.24 -4.34 25.42
N ASN A 243 3.06 -4.94 25.26
CA ASN A 243 2.56 -5.52 24.02
C ASN A 243 1.40 -4.72 23.44
N PRO A 244 1.57 -4.07 22.30
CA PRO A 244 0.52 -3.27 21.68
C PRO A 244 -0.62 -4.11 21.07
N TYR A 245 -0.40 -5.40 20.80
CA TYR A 245 -1.39 -6.30 20.19
C TYR A 245 -2.15 -7.15 21.20
N LEU A 246 -1.54 -7.48 22.34
CA LEU A 246 -2.04 -8.44 23.32
C LEU A 246 -2.26 -7.82 24.71
N GLY A 247 -1.64 -6.71 25.02
CA GLY A 247 -1.75 -6.04 26.33
C GLY A 247 -3.16 -5.52 26.57
N PRO A 248 -3.80 -5.88 27.72
CA PRO A 248 -5.18 -5.48 28.00
C PRO A 248 -5.39 -3.96 28.02
N ARG A 249 -4.45 -3.23 28.60
CA ARG A 249 -4.50 -1.75 28.66
C ARG A 249 -4.30 -1.11 27.28
N ALA A 250 -3.38 -1.66 26.50
CA ALA A 250 -3.17 -1.24 25.14
C ALA A 250 -4.43 -1.41 24.30
N LEU A 251 -5.06 -2.58 24.36
CA LEU A 251 -6.29 -2.90 23.64
C LEU A 251 -7.46 -2.02 24.10
N GLU A 252 -7.55 -1.71 25.40
CA GLU A 252 -8.59 -0.82 25.91
C GLU A 252 -8.38 0.62 25.46
N GLY A 253 -7.15 1.13 25.51
CA GLY A 253 -6.85 2.46 25.00
C GLY A 253 -7.09 2.62 23.50
N GLN A 254 -6.72 1.62 22.71
CA GLN A 254 -7.02 1.59 21.28
C GLN A 254 -8.53 1.57 21.03
N ARG A 255 -9.28 0.73 21.78
CA ARG A 255 -10.76 0.70 21.71
C ARG A 255 -11.36 2.06 21.99
N ALA A 256 -10.90 2.74 23.05
CA ALA A 256 -11.41 4.04 23.44
C ALA A 256 -11.19 5.09 22.33
N LEU A 257 -9.99 5.15 21.74
CA LEU A 257 -9.68 6.06 20.64
C LEU A 257 -10.56 5.78 19.41
N LEU A 258 -10.61 4.53 18.95
CA LEU A 258 -11.39 4.18 17.77
C LEU A 258 -12.87 4.50 17.97
N THR A 259 -13.42 4.16 19.14
CA THR A 259 -14.82 4.45 19.47
C THR A 259 -15.10 5.94 19.46
N LEU A 260 -14.22 6.74 20.08
CA LEU A 260 -14.40 8.17 20.19
C LEU A 260 -14.37 8.86 18.81
N VAL A 261 -13.36 8.52 18.00
CA VAL A 261 -13.21 9.10 16.66
C VAL A 261 -14.34 8.63 15.75
N ALA A 262 -14.58 7.33 15.68
CA ALA A 262 -15.53 6.77 14.71
C ALA A 262 -16.99 7.11 15.02
N SER A 263 -17.36 7.24 16.30
CA SER A 263 -18.73 7.61 16.68
C SER A 263 -19.13 9.03 16.26
N ARG A 264 -18.17 9.93 16.06
CA ARG A 264 -18.42 11.30 15.53
C ARG A 264 -18.95 11.26 14.10
N TYR A 265 -18.67 10.20 13.38
CA TYR A 265 -19.04 10.01 11.97
C TYR A 265 -20.02 8.85 11.79
N ARG A 266 -20.79 8.53 12.83
CA ARG A 266 -21.83 7.49 12.75
C ARG A 266 -22.81 7.77 11.62
N GLY A 267 -22.94 6.81 10.71
CA GLY A 267 -23.81 6.93 9.54
C GLY A 267 -23.21 7.71 8.37
N VAL A 268 -21.97 8.19 8.48
CA VAL A 268 -21.23 8.79 7.36
C VAL A 268 -20.56 7.69 6.55
N SER A 269 -21.13 7.33 5.42
CA SER A 269 -20.78 6.12 4.65
C SER A 269 -19.64 6.31 3.64
N TRP A 270 -19.07 7.50 3.57
CA TRP A 270 -18.00 7.85 2.63
C TRP A 270 -16.63 8.03 3.31
N ILE A 271 -16.56 7.82 4.61
CA ILE A 271 -15.31 7.68 5.36
C ILE A 271 -15.05 6.19 5.55
N HIS A 272 -13.83 5.75 5.27
CA HIS A 272 -13.36 4.43 5.60
C HIS A 272 -12.07 4.49 6.42
N TRP A 273 -11.74 3.40 7.09
CA TRP A 273 -10.76 3.37 8.14
C TRP A 273 -9.59 2.48 7.77
N ASP A 274 -8.41 3.04 7.90
CA ASP A 274 -7.14 2.33 7.80
C ASP A 274 -6.62 2.12 9.23
N LEU A 275 -6.50 0.87 9.66
CA LEU A 275 -6.16 0.58 11.05
C LEU A 275 -4.75 1.02 11.39
N ILE A 276 -3.81 0.75 10.50
CA ILE A 276 -2.39 1.00 10.73
C ILE A 276 -1.63 1.05 9.42
N ASN A 277 -0.67 1.94 9.35
CA ASN A 277 0.31 2.01 8.26
C ASN A 277 1.40 0.98 8.47
N GLU A 278 1.63 0.11 7.49
CA GLU A 278 2.76 -0.83 7.41
C GLU A 278 3.05 -1.60 8.71
N PRO A 279 2.10 -2.41 9.18
CA PRO A 279 2.18 -3.04 10.49
C PRO A 279 3.41 -3.92 10.65
N SER A 280 4.00 -3.83 11.84
CA SER A 280 5.10 -4.65 12.30
C SER A 280 4.66 -5.41 13.56
N TYR A 281 5.01 -6.68 13.69
CA TYR A 281 4.93 -7.36 14.97
C TYR A 281 6.29 -7.28 15.65
N ALA A 282 6.45 -6.29 16.52
CA ALA A 282 7.77 -5.99 17.09
C ALA A 282 7.66 -5.12 18.33
N PRO A 283 8.71 -5.04 19.16
CA PRO A 283 8.83 -4.00 20.17
C PRO A 283 8.90 -2.61 19.54
N PRO A 284 8.67 -1.52 20.28
CA PRO A 284 8.56 -0.16 19.74
C PRO A 284 9.74 0.33 18.88
N SER A 285 10.91 -0.26 19.05
CA SER A 285 12.11 0.03 18.25
C SER A 285 12.20 -0.76 16.94
N GLY A 286 11.28 -1.68 16.70
CA GLY A 286 11.34 -2.66 15.61
C GLY A 286 10.41 -2.38 14.44
N VAL A 287 10.26 -1.11 14.04
CA VAL A 287 9.47 -0.74 12.85
C VAL A 287 10.01 -1.47 11.61
N TRP A 288 9.11 -1.89 10.73
CA TRP A 288 9.37 -2.68 9.52
C TRP A 288 10.05 -4.04 9.79
N SER A 289 9.75 -4.63 10.94
CA SER A 289 10.29 -5.94 11.30
C SER A 289 9.18 -6.88 11.81
N ASN A 290 9.54 -8.14 12.02
CA ASN A 290 8.75 -9.10 12.75
C ASN A 290 9.66 -9.78 13.77
N LEU A 291 9.57 -9.35 15.01
CA LEU A 291 10.45 -9.76 16.11
C LEU A 291 9.64 -10.06 17.37
N PRO A 292 10.11 -10.96 18.23
CA PRO A 292 9.50 -11.17 19.52
C PRO A 292 9.50 -9.89 20.36
N ILE A 293 8.38 -9.61 20.99
CA ILE A 293 8.24 -8.49 21.92
C ILE A 293 8.88 -8.83 23.25
N GLY A 294 8.84 -10.09 23.64
CA GLY A 294 9.53 -10.62 24.82
C GLY A 294 8.77 -10.40 26.13
N ASP A 295 7.49 -10.09 26.08
CA ASP A 295 6.68 -9.87 27.26
C ASP A 295 5.86 -11.10 27.68
N ARG A 296 5.21 -10.99 28.84
CA ARG A 296 4.39 -12.09 29.38
C ARG A 296 3.17 -12.40 28.51
N HIS A 297 2.57 -11.39 27.89
CA HIS A 297 1.36 -11.59 27.09
C HIS A 297 1.66 -12.37 25.81
N GLU A 298 2.79 -12.09 25.18
CA GLU A 298 3.30 -12.87 24.06
C GLU A 298 3.61 -14.31 24.49
N ALA A 299 4.32 -14.48 25.61
CA ALA A 299 4.68 -15.81 26.10
C ALA A 299 3.44 -16.68 26.43
N GLU A 300 2.41 -16.09 27.04
CA GLU A 300 1.15 -16.77 27.32
C GLU A 300 0.39 -17.12 26.03
N ALA A 301 0.26 -16.17 25.11
CA ALA A 301 -0.41 -16.37 23.83
C ALA A 301 0.32 -17.40 22.96
N TRP A 302 1.64 -17.35 22.90
CA TRP A 302 2.46 -18.32 22.20
C TRP A 302 2.26 -19.75 22.73
N ARG A 303 2.34 -19.95 24.06
CA ARG A 303 2.09 -21.26 24.65
C ARG A 303 0.69 -21.79 24.35
N ALA A 304 -0.32 -20.92 24.40
CA ALA A 304 -1.69 -21.29 24.05
C ALA A 304 -1.81 -21.70 22.58
N TRP A 305 -1.18 -20.95 21.68
CA TRP A 305 -1.16 -21.24 20.25
C TRP A 305 -0.43 -22.56 19.93
N VAL A 306 0.75 -22.77 20.53
CA VAL A 306 1.50 -24.03 20.38
C VAL A 306 0.69 -25.20 20.86
N LYS A 307 0.08 -25.08 22.05
CA LYS A 307 -0.76 -26.14 22.61
C LYS A 307 -1.94 -26.49 21.72
N ALA A 308 -2.58 -25.50 21.14
CA ALA A 308 -3.70 -25.71 20.23
C ALA A 308 -3.28 -26.41 18.93
N LYS A 309 -2.10 -26.09 18.42
CA LYS A 309 -1.60 -26.59 17.13
C LYS A 309 -0.87 -27.94 17.25
N HIS A 310 -0.06 -28.14 18.28
CA HIS A 310 0.87 -29.25 18.41
C HIS A 310 0.73 -30.07 19.71
N GLY A 311 -0.06 -29.57 20.65
CA GLY A 311 -0.03 -30.05 22.04
C GLY A 311 1.09 -29.38 22.83
N ASP A 312 1.26 -29.82 24.07
CA ASP A 312 2.20 -29.20 25.02
C ASP A 312 3.25 -30.19 25.58
N ASP A 313 3.40 -31.38 24.96
CA ASP A 313 4.46 -32.34 25.33
C ASP A 313 5.83 -31.82 24.86
N PRO A 314 6.73 -31.50 25.79
CA PRO A 314 8.05 -30.97 25.47
C PRO A 314 8.92 -31.90 24.62
N LEU A 315 8.74 -33.20 24.71
CA LEU A 315 9.51 -34.19 23.95
C LEU A 315 9.05 -34.20 22.50
N VAL A 316 7.75 -34.14 22.27
CA VAL A 316 7.15 -34.03 20.93
C VAL A 316 7.57 -32.73 20.24
N LEU A 317 7.55 -31.63 20.97
CA LEU A 317 7.93 -30.32 20.42
C LEU A 317 9.43 -30.26 20.09
N ARG A 318 10.30 -30.84 20.94
CA ARG A 318 11.74 -30.92 20.64
C ARG A 318 12.03 -31.71 19.36
N ASP A 319 11.34 -32.80 19.16
CA ASP A 319 11.49 -33.61 17.95
C ASP A 319 10.95 -32.86 16.74
N LEU A 320 9.75 -32.30 16.87
CA LEU A 320 9.10 -31.56 15.80
C LEU A 320 9.95 -30.38 15.29
N TRP A 321 10.44 -29.56 16.20
CA TRP A 321 11.22 -28.38 15.87
C TRP A 321 12.73 -28.62 15.80
N ARG A 322 13.18 -29.84 16.16
CA ARG A 322 14.60 -30.15 16.38
C ARG A 322 15.26 -29.19 17.37
N ASP A 323 14.50 -28.80 18.40
CA ASP A 323 14.90 -27.81 19.41
C ASP A 323 15.57 -28.49 20.60
N GLY A 324 16.88 -28.31 20.75
CA GLY A 324 17.66 -28.80 21.89
C GLY A 324 17.60 -27.91 23.13
N SER A 325 16.82 -26.84 23.14
CA SER A 325 16.71 -25.90 24.26
C SER A 325 16.12 -26.52 25.52
N SER A 326 16.38 -25.90 26.67
CA SER A 326 15.79 -26.30 27.93
C SER A 326 14.30 -25.95 28.05
N ASP A 327 13.83 -24.95 27.31
CA ASP A 327 12.43 -24.52 27.26
C ASP A 327 11.91 -24.53 25.81
N PRO A 328 11.42 -25.68 25.33
CA PRO A 328 10.85 -25.76 23.98
C PRO A 328 9.59 -24.92 23.80
N LEU A 329 8.85 -24.60 24.90
CA LEU A 329 7.67 -23.74 24.86
C LEU A 329 8.00 -22.25 24.95
N GLY A 330 9.27 -21.90 25.12
CA GLY A 330 9.70 -20.49 25.09
C GLY A 330 9.52 -19.86 23.71
N VAL A 331 9.22 -18.57 23.69
CA VAL A 331 9.21 -17.77 22.47
C VAL A 331 10.62 -17.80 21.83
N PRO A 332 10.78 -17.89 20.51
CA PRO A 332 12.08 -17.75 19.87
C PRO A 332 12.74 -16.42 20.28
N ARG A 333 14.04 -16.42 20.48
CA ARG A 333 14.75 -15.19 20.81
C ARG A 333 14.96 -14.33 19.55
N PRO A 334 15.12 -13.01 19.69
CA PRO A 334 15.41 -12.13 18.55
C PRO A 334 16.62 -12.57 17.72
N ASP A 335 17.64 -13.12 18.38
CA ASP A 335 18.84 -13.64 17.73
C ASP A 335 18.60 -14.97 16.98
N GLU A 336 17.49 -15.64 17.20
CA GLU A 336 17.05 -16.82 16.44
C GLU A 336 16.24 -16.43 15.19
N ILE A 337 15.72 -15.23 15.12
CA ILE A 337 14.88 -14.73 14.02
C ILE A 337 15.65 -13.91 13.00
N GLY A 338 16.70 -13.23 13.44
CA GLY A 338 17.49 -12.34 12.58
C GLY A 338 18.17 -13.04 11.40
N TYR A 339 18.71 -12.24 10.48
CA TYR A 339 19.49 -12.74 9.34
C TYR A 339 20.59 -13.68 9.79
N ARG A 340 20.62 -14.89 9.25
CA ARG A 340 21.60 -15.90 9.58
C ARG A 340 22.23 -16.45 8.33
N PHE A 341 23.50 -16.83 8.50
CA PHE A 341 24.16 -17.63 7.49
C PHE A 341 23.36 -18.91 7.27
N LEU A 342 23.12 -19.24 6.06
CA LEU A 342 22.21 -20.26 5.57
C LEU A 342 22.47 -21.68 6.07
N ARG A 343 23.55 -21.89 6.77
CA ARG A 343 23.89 -23.18 7.38
C ARG A 343 23.54 -23.28 8.85
N ASP A 344 22.98 -22.22 9.43
CA ASP A 344 22.58 -22.26 10.83
C ASP A 344 21.18 -22.85 10.93
N GLU A 345 21.10 -24.17 11.01
CA GLU A 345 19.85 -24.91 11.11
C GLU A 345 19.16 -24.77 12.49
N ARG A 346 19.57 -23.78 13.30
CA ARG A 346 18.98 -23.57 14.61
C ARG A 346 17.53 -23.17 14.49
N HIS A 347 16.66 -24.15 14.60
CA HIS A 347 15.22 -24.04 14.79
C HIS A 347 14.39 -23.30 13.72
N PRO A 348 14.65 -23.41 12.41
CA PRO A 348 13.85 -22.74 11.39
C PRO A 348 12.36 -23.14 11.44
N ARG A 349 12.05 -24.35 11.94
CA ARG A 349 10.68 -24.86 12.12
C ARG A 349 9.95 -24.14 13.23
N LYS A 350 10.59 -23.88 14.36
CA LYS A 350 10.04 -23.10 15.47
C LYS A 350 9.87 -21.64 15.09
N VAL A 351 10.84 -21.07 14.39
CA VAL A 351 10.77 -19.69 13.84
C VAL A 351 9.64 -19.55 12.82
N ARG A 352 9.47 -20.55 11.97
CA ARG A 352 8.34 -20.60 11.03
C ARG A 352 7.00 -20.57 11.75
N ASP A 353 6.85 -21.37 12.80
CA ASP A 353 5.65 -21.38 13.61
C ASP A 353 5.44 -20.06 14.36
N PHE A 354 6.50 -19.44 14.81
CA PHE A 354 6.42 -18.12 15.43
C PHE A 354 5.93 -17.05 14.44
N PHE A 355 6.41 -17.05 13.21
CA PHE A 355 5.88 -16.13 12.22
C PHE A 355 4.43 -16.41 11.87
N GLU A 356 3.99 -17.66 11.81
CA GLU A 356 2.58 -17.98 11.64
C GLU A 356 1.74 -17.50 12.84
N PHE A 357 2.22 -17.70 14.06
CA PHE A 357 1.60 -17.16 15.27
C PHE A 357 1.44 -15.64 15.21
N THR A 358 2.47 -14.90 14.78
CA THR A 358 2.39 -13.44 14.69
C THR A 358 1.36 -12.98 13.65
N GLN A 359 1.20 -13.72 12.54
CA GLN A 359 0.13 -13.46 11.57
C GLN A 359 -1.26 -13.61 12.23
N ASP A 360 -1.47 -14.69 12.98
CA ASP A 360 -2.74 -14.95 13.66
C ASP A 360 -3.04 -13.89 14.72
N VAL A 361 -2.03 -13.43 15.47
CA VAL A 361 -2.19 -12.35 16.46
C VAL A 361 -2.61 -11.04 15.78
N VAL A 362 -1.93 -10.63 14.71
CA VAL A 362 -2.27 -9.38 14.00
C VAL A 362 -3.62 -9.49 13.30
N ALA A 363 -3.96 -10.64 12.73
CA ALA A 363 -5.28 -10.89 12.15
C ALA A 363 -6.41 -10.81 13.18
N ALA A 364 -6.23 -11.40 14.35
CA ALA A 364 -7.20 -11.31 15.45
C ALA A 364 -7.34 -9.88 15.98
N TRP A 365 -6.22 -9.15 16.09
CA TRP A 365 -6.21 -7.73 16.45
C TRP A 365 -6.99 -6.89 15.44
N ALA A 366 -6.71 -7.04 14.15
CA ALA A 366 -7.40 -6.31 13.09
C ALA A 366 -8.92 -6.62 13.09
N ALA A 367 -9.31 -7.90 13.23
CA ALA A 367 -10.70 -8.30 13.33
C ALA A 367 -11.42 -7.65 14.52
N ARG A 368 -10.74 -7.59 15.68
CA ARG A 368 -11.27 -6.92 16.88
C ARG A 368 -11.48 -5.43 16.64
N LEU A 369 -10.49 -4.72 16.08
CA LEU A 369 -10.61 -3.29 15.82
C LEU A 369 -11.67 -2.99 14.76
N ARG A 370 -11.78 -3.82 13.72
CA ARG A 370 -12.87 -3.73 12.74
C ARG A 370 -14.25 -3.86 13.42
N GLY A 371 -14.39 -4.78 14.38
CA GLY A 371 -15.61 -4.92 15.17
C GLY A 371 -15.96 -3.64 15.92
N ILE A 372 -14.99 -3.03 16.59
CA ILE A 372 -15.14 -1.77 17.32
C ILE A 372 -15.57 -0.64 16.39
N LEU A 373 -14.91 -0.49 15.24
CA LEU A 373 -15.26 0.56 14.26
C LEU A 373 -16.66 0.39 13.70
N ARG A 374 -17.09 -0.83 13.43
CA ARG A 374 -18.46 -1.13 12.96
C ARG A 374 -19.52 -0.84 14.00
N GLU A 375 -19.24 -1.13 15.27
CA GLU A 375 -20.12 -0.77 16.37
C GLU A 375 -20.21 0.76 16.53
N ALA A 376 -19.11 1.47 16.42
CA ALA A 376 -19.03 2.90 16.61
C ALA A 376 -19.59 3.71 15.43
N ALA A 377 -19.13 3.45 14.21
CA ALA A 377 -19.47 4.22 13.00
C ALA A 377 -20.69 3.67 12.24
N GLY A 378 -20.95 2.37 12.34
CA GLY A 378 -22.02 1.67 11.61
C GLY A 378 -21.50 0.42 10.91
N SER A 379 -22.38 -0.56 10.73
CA SER A 379 -22.05 -1.90 10.18
C SER A 379 -21.48 -1.86 8.76
N ASP A 380 -21.82 -0.84 7.99
CA ASP A 380 -21.46 -0.69 6.58
C ASP A 380 -20.10 -0.01 6.37
N THR A 381 -19.45 0.45 7.46
CA THR A 381 -18.16 1.13 7.36
C THR A 381 -17.07 0.18 6.88
N LEU A 382 -16.23 0.64 5.95
CA LEU A 382 -15.13 -0.14 5.40
C LEU A 382 -13.86 0.02 6.26
N VAL A 383 -13.16 -1.09 6.43
CA VAL A 383 -11.92 -1.15 7.22
C VAL A 383 -10.84 -1.89 6.45
N THR A 384 -9.66 -1.31 6.42
CA THR A 384 -8.46 -1.88 5.81
C THR A 384 -7.23 -1.69 6.70
N LEU A 385 -6.11 -2.19 6.26
CA LEU A 385 -4.76 -1.80 6.68
C LEU A 385 -3.81 -1.99 5.51
N GLY A 386 -2.87 -1.08 5.32
CA GLY A 386 -1.89 -1.14 4.24
C GLY A 386 -0.57 -1.76 4.71
N GLN A 387 0.04 -2.59 3.87
CA GLN A 387 1.36 -3.16 4.11
C GLN A 387 2.28 -2.83 2.95
N ASP A 388 3.56 -2.60 3.20
CA ASP A 388 4.53 -2.38 2.15
C ASP A 388 4.91 -3.69 1.41
N GLU A 389 5.75 -3.61 0.40
CA GLU A 389 6.12 -4.73 -0.47
C GLU A 389 6.83 -5.88 0.25
N GLY A 390 7.16 -5.71 1.49
CA GLY A 390 7.67 -6.79 2.34
C GLY A 390 6.59 -7.75 2.88
N GLY A 391 5.33 -7.49 2.61
CA GLY A 391 4.21 -8.25 3.16
C GLY A 391 4.09 -9.71 2.68
N THR A 392 4.94 -10.18 1.79
CA THR A 392 5.07 -11.60 1.44
C THR A 392 6.16 -12.33 2.22
N GLY A 393 6.95 -11.61 3.00
CA GLY A 393 7.96 -12.15 3.87
C GLY A 393 7.40 -12.59 5.22
N THR A 394 8.10 -12.22 6.28
CA THR A 394 7.74 -12.60 7.65
C THR A 394 6.80 -11.60 8.33
N ARG A 395 6.69 -10.36 7.83
CA ARG A 395 5.78 -9.35 8.38
C ARG A 395 4.31 -9.71 8.13
N PRO A 396 3.36 -9.05 8.82
CA PRO A 396 1.93 -9.30 8.63
C PRO A 396 1.53 -9.24 7.15
N ALA A 397 1.08 -10.37 6.60
CA ALA A 397 0.82 -10.54 5.17
C ALA A 397 -0.66 -10.32 4.83
N GLN A 398 -0.93 -9.51 3.81
CA GLN A 398 -2.29 -9.20 3.34
C GLN A 398 -3.08 -10.45 3.00
N GLN A 399 -2.45 -11.45 2.41
CA GLN A 399 -3.06 -12.75 2.10
C GLN A 399 -3.68 -13.42 3.34
N ILE A 400 -3.07 -13.27 4.51
CA ILE A 400 -3.52 -13.87 5.76
C ILE A 400 -4.51 -12.94 6.48
N LEU A 401 -4.28 -11.64 6.42
CA LEU A 401 -5.12 -10.62 7.06
C LEU A 401 -6.47 -10.40 6.35
N ALA A 402 -6.59 -10.84 5.11
CA ALA A 402 -7.74 -10.52 4.26
C ALA A 402 -9.10 -10.78 4.90
N ASP A 403 -9.27 -11.84 5.71
CA ASP A 403 -10.56 -12.13 6.35
C ASP A 403 -10.93 -11.12 7.43
N SER A 404 -9.95 -10.45 8.00
CA SER A 404 -10.13 -9.41 9.01
C SER A 404 -10.40 -8.02 8.42
N LEU A 405 -10.34 -7.87 7.09
CA LEU A 405 -10.44 -6.60 6.37
C LEU A 405 -11.59 -6.61 5.37
N ASP A 406 -11.99 -5.44 4.89
CA ASP A 406 -12.97 -5.32 3.82
C ASP A 406 -12.31 -5.29 2.43
N TYR A 407 -11.10 -4.80 2.34
CA TYR A 407 -10.25 -4.86 1.17
C TYR A 407 -8.78 -4.93 1.58
N THR A 408 -7.94 -5.51 0.72
CA THR A 408 -6.48 -5.54 0.92
C THR A 408 -5.84 -4.26 0.42
N ALA A 409 -4.66 -3.93 0.92
CA ALA A 409 -3.94 -2.74 0.48
C ALA A 409 -2.43 -2.96 0.52
N ILE A 410 -1.73 -2.43 -0.48
CA ILE A 410 -0.27 -2.52 -0.63
C ILE A 410 0.34 -1.12 -0.77
N HIS A 411 1.56 -0.96 -0.27
CA HIS A 411 2.41 0.19 -0.48
C HIS A 411 3.59 -0.22 -1.35
N THR A 412 3.76 0.43 -2.51
CA THR A 412 4.76 0.04 -3.52
C THR A 412 5.85 1.09 -3.64
N TRP A 413 6.99 0.86 -3.02
CA TRP A 413 8.08 1.83 -2.95
C TRP A 413 9.35 1.41 -3.67
N TRP A 414 9.93 0.27 -3.28
CA TRP A 414 11.32 -0.07 -3.55
C TRP A 414 11.52 -0.97 -4.76
N ASN A 415 10.59 -1.88 -5.01
CA ASN A 415 10.72 -2.90 -6.05
C ASN A 415 10.33 -2.37 -7.43
N ASN A 416 11.09 -1.41 -7.95
CA ASN A 416 10.78 -0.77 -9.23
C ASN A 416 10.75 -1.72 -10.42
N ASP A 417 11.47 -2.84 -10.34
CA ASP A 417 11.52 -3.85 -11.42
C ASP A 417 10.44 -4.93 -11.27
N ASP A 418 9.73 -4.95 -10.15
CA ASP A 418 8.73 -5.96 -9.81
C ASP A 418 7.36 -5.36 -9.45
N LEU A 419 7.05 -4.21 -10.00
CA LEU A 419 5.83 -3.44 -9.70
C LEU A 419 4.55 -4.24 -9.83
N LEU A 420 4.48 -5.09 -10.86
CA LEU A 420 3.33 -5.96 -11.08
C LEU A 420 3.20 -7.01 -9.97
N TRP A 421 4.32 -7.53 -9.48
CA TRP A 421 4.35 -8.56 -8.45
C TRP A 421 3.71 -8.09 -7.14
N ASP A 422 3.99 -6.88 -6.71
CA ASP A 422 3.46 -6.32 -5.45
C ASP A 422 1.94 -6.42 -5.37
N GLY A 423 1.25 -5.94 -6.40
CA GLY A 423 -0.20 -6.01 -6.45
C GLY A 423 -0.73 -7.44 -6.59
N VAL A 424 -0.05 -8.28 -7.39
CA VAL A 424 -0.45 -9.69 -7.59
C VAL A 424 -0.42 -10.47 -6.28
N VAL A 425 0.63 -10.34 -5.48
CA VAL A 425 0.77 -11.11 -4.24
C VAL A 425 -0.08 -10.58 -3.09
N THR A 426 -0.58 -9.34 -3.19
CA THR A 426 -1.43 -8.72 -2.17
C THR A 426 -2.91 -8.98 -2.43
N LYS A 427 -3.32 -8.94 -3.70
CA LYS A 427 -4.70 -9.15 -4.13
C LYS A 427 -5.19 -10.57 -3.79
N VAL A 428 -6.27 -10.67 -3.02
CA VAL A 428 -6.99 -11.93 -2.83
C VAL A 428 -8.19 -12.03 -3.78
N PRO A 429 -8.61 -13.23 -4.20
CA PRO A 429 -9.66 -13.38 -5.20
C PRO A 429 -11.00 -12.74 -4.82
N GLU A 430 -11.32 -12.71 -3.53
CA GLU A 430 -12.65 -12.35 -3.03
C GLU A 430 -12.84 -10.87 -2.74
N LYS A 431 -11.77 -10.08 -2.69
CA LYS A 431 -11.79 -8.68 -2.25
C LYS A 431 -10.97 -7.80 -3.16
N PRO A 432 -11.33 -6.52 -3.31
CA PRO A 432 -10.50 -5.59 -4.05
C PRO A 432 -9.19 -5.33 -3.30
N ASP A 433 -8.18 -4.94 -4.04
CA ASP A 433 -6.89 -4.48 -3.54
C ASP A 433 -6.69 -3.02 -3.93
N LEU A 434 -6.17 -2.21 -3.01
CA LEU A 434 -5.83 -0.82 -3.28
C LEU A 434 -4.31 -0.65 -3.14
N HIS A 435 -3.66 -0.14 -4.19
CA HIS A 435 -2.30 0.39 -4.05
C HIS A 435 -2.41 1.69 -3.26
N GLN A 436 -2.47 1.54 -1.93
CA GLN A 436 -2.89 2.57 -0.99
C GLN A 436 -1.79 3.61 -0.74
N GLU A 437 -0.56 3.25 -1.09
CA GLU A 437 0.57 4.15 -1.04
C GLU A 437 1.57 3.80 -2.13
N THR A 438 1.96 4.79 -2.91
CA THR A 438 3.06 4.71 -3.86
C THR A 438 3.65 6.08 -4.07
N GLY A 439 4.78 6.15 -4.72
CA GLY A 439 5.43 7.42 -5.04
C GLY A 439 6.83 7.19 -5.56
N LEU A 440 7.57 8.26 -5.68
CA LEU A 440 8.94 8.22 -6.17
C LEU A 440 9.88 8.89 -5.20
N MET A 441 10.81 8.13 -4.71
CA MET A 441 11.95 8.67 -4.00
C MET A 441 12.93 9.25 -5.02
N SER A 442 13.26 10.52 -4.87
CA SER A 442 14.17 11.22 -5.79
C SER A 442 15.58 11.33 -5.22
N LEU A 443 15.73 11.21 -3.91
CA LEU A 443 17.01 11.22 -3.25
C LEU A 443 17.56 9.79 -3.24
N GLU A 444 18.37 9.46 -4.22
CA GLU A 444 18.80 8.08 -4.47
C GLU A 444 20.30 7.87 -4.31
N ASP A 445 21.07 8.92 -4.18
CA ASP A 445 22.50 8.82 -3.91
C ASP A 445 22.84 9.21 -2.46
N ILE A 446 24.04 8.87 -2.05
CA ILE A 446 24.52 9.11 -0.67
C ILE A 446 24.61 10.59 -0.32
N ASP A 447 24.72 11.45 -1.30
CA ASP A 447 24.81 12.90 -1.13
C ASP A 447 23.40 13.55 -1.17
N GLY A 448 22.34 12.75 -1.28
CA GLY A 448 20.97 13.24 -1.38
C GLY A 448 20.63 13.91 -2.72
N ALA A 449 21.41 13.64 -3.77
CA ALA A 449 21.12 14.17 -5.09
C ALA A 449 20.08 13.31 -5.83
N PRO A 450 19.23 13.93 -6.65
CA PRO A 450 18.24 13.20 -7.41
C PRO A 450 18.91 12.37 -8.51
N TRP A 451 18.73 11.08 -8.45
CA TRP A 451 19.21 10.15 -9.47
C TRP A 451 18.37 10.19 -10.75
N ARG A 452 17.06 10.42 -10.61
CA ARG A 452 16.14 10.45 -11.74
C ARG A 452 15.92 11.86 -12.28
N THR A 453 15.86 11.97 -13.59
CA THR A 453 15.34 13.21 -14.21
C THR A 453 13.82 13.30 -13.95
N PRO A 454 13.22 14.51 -13.96
CA PRO A 454 11.76 14.65 -13.81
C PRO A 454 10.96 13.83 -14.83
N ARG A 455 11.45 13.69 -16.06
CA ARG A 455 10.82 12.86 -17.10
C ARG A 455 10.90 11.36 -16.78
N SER A 456 12.03 10.90 -16.27
CA SER A 456 12.21 9.52 -15.85
C SER A 456 11.35 9.18 -14.63
N ALA A 457 11.23 10.11 -13.69
CA ALA A 457 10.36 10.00 -12.53
C ALA A 457 8.88 9.90 -12.95
N GLU A 458 8.41 10.82 -13.79
CA GLU A 458 7.05 10.77 -14.34
C GLU A 458 6.76 9.43 -15.04
N ALA A 459 7.71 8.97 -15.87
CA ALA A 459 7.57 7.70 -16.59
C ALA A 459 7.49 6.48 -15.65
N LEU A 460 8.25 6.47 -14.58
CA LEU A 460 8.18 5.39 -13.59
C LEU A 460 6.86 5.43 -12.82
N LEU A 461 6.38 6.60 -12.40
CA LEU A 461 5.09 6.70 -11.72
C LEU A 461 3.94 6.23 -12.63
N GLU A 462 4.00 6.57 -13.92
CA GLU A 462 3.02 6.09 -14.89
C GLU A 462 2.99 4.56 -14.96
N ARG A 463 4.16 3.90 -14.95
CA ARG A 463 4.23 2.43 -14.94
C ARG A 463 3.72 1.86 -13.62
N LYS A 464 4.07 2.46 -12.46
CA LYS A 464 3.52 2.05 -11.15
C LYS A 464 1.99 2.08 -11.16
N PHE A 465 1.40 3.15 -11.67
CA PHE A 465 -0.06 3.25 -11.79
C PHE A 465 -0.63 2.19 -12.73
N ALA A 466 0.00 1.95 -13.86
CA ALA A 466 -0.46 0.95 -14.82
C ALA A 466 -0.37 -0.48 -14.24
N ASP A 467 0.74 -0.82 -13.57
CA ASP A 467 0.93 -2.14 -12.97
C ASP A 467 -0.07 -2.42 -11.85
N ALA A 468 -0.45 -1.39 -11.07
CA ALA A 468 -1.51 -1.53 -10.09
C ALA A 468 -2.82 -2.04 -10.72
N PHE A 469 -3.23 -1.46 -11.85
CA PHE A 469 -4.42 -1.93 -12.56
C PHE A 469 -4.19 -3.27 -13.28
N ALA A 470 -2.98 -3.53 -13.80
CA ALA A 470 -2.64 -4.84 -14.35
C ALA A 470 -2.72 -5.94 -13.29
N ALA A 471 -2.39 -5.65 -12.04
CA ALA A 471 -2.55 -6.57 -10.91
C ALA A 471 -4.01 -6.73 -10.42
N ARG A 472 -5.01 -6.13 -11.09
CA ARG A 472 -6.42 -6.07 -10.67
C ARG A 472 -6.65 -5.19 -9.44
N GLY A 473 -5.78 -4.19 -9.22
CA GLY A 473 -5.99 -3.20 -8.17
C GLY A 473 -7.22 -2.34 -8.44
N ALA A 474 -7.94 -1.99 -7.39
CA ALA A 474 -9.08 -1.07 -7.44
C ALA A 474 -8.65 0.38 -7.68
N GLY A 475 -7.36 0.66 -7.61
CA GLY A 475 -6.79 1.98 -7.84
C GLY A 475 -5.45 2.21 -7.19
N VAL A 476 -5.03 3.47 -7.20
CA VAL A 476 -3.74 3.92 -6.69
C VAL A 476 -3.88 5.20 -5.87
N VAL A 477 -3.05 5.34 -4.86
CA VAL A 477 -2.97 6.52 -3.98
C VAL A 477 -1.51 6.96 -3.90
N GLU A 478 -1.21 8.15 -4.38
CA GLU A 478 0.14 8.72 -4.32
C GLU A 478 0.46 9.27 -2.93
N TRP A 479 1.67 9.07 -2.48
CA TRP A 479 2.24 9.73 -1.32
C TRP A 479 3.20 10.83 -1.80
N ALA A 480 2.89 12.16 -1.67
CA ALA A 480 1.68 12.74 -1.13
C ALA A 480 1.17 13.83 -2.09
N TRP A 481 0.13 14.62 -1.70
CA TRP A 481 -0.28 15.78 -2.48
C TRP A 481 0.82 16.85 -2.56
N ASN A 482 1.51 17.10 -1.43
CA ASN A 482 2.58 18.07 -1.35
C ASN A 482 3.86 17.42 -0.84
N VAL A 483 5.01 17.82 -1.37
CA VAL A 483 6.31 17.47 -0.79
C VAL A 483 6.43 18.05 0.63
N ASN A 484 7.29 17.45 1.47
CA ASN A 484 7.50 17.87 2.84
C ASN A 484 8.77 18.73 2.98
N PRO A 485 8.70 20.05 2.88
CA PRO A 485 9.87 20.92 2.98
C PRO A 485 10.45 21.02 4.41
N TYR A 486 9.75 20.45 5.39
CA TYR A 486 10.17 20.49 6.80
C TYR A 486 11.06 19.33 7.20
N GLN A 487 11.27 18.38 6.30
CA GLN A 487 12.17 17.24 6.45
C GLN A 487 13.11 17.15 5.24
N PRO A 488 14.02 18.13 5.09
CA PRO A 488 14.85 18.25 3.89
C PRO A 488 15.85 17.10 3.71
N GLU A 489 16.12 16.35 4.77
CA GLU A 489 17.03 15.20 4.78
C GLU A 489 16.30 13.86 4.55
N ASP A 490 14.99 13.92 4.40
CA ASP A 490 14.14 12.76 4.16
C ASP A 490 13.68 12.72 2.70
N ASN A 491 13.43 11.53 2.19
CA ASN A 491 12.85 11.32 0.87
C ASN A 491 11.55 12.10 0.66
N GLU A 492 10.76 12.33 1.71
CA GLU A 492 9.54 13.13 1.65
C GLU A 492 9.75 14.57 1.17
N ALA A 493 10.97 15.09 1.26
CA ALA A 493 11.31 16.39 0.69
C ALA A 493 11.10 16.46 -0.83
N THR A 494 11.02 15.32 -1.48
CA THR A 494 10.89 15.22 -2.94
C THR A 494 9.68 14.43 -3.40
N ILE A 495 9.07 13.61 -2.53
CA ILE A 495 7.89 12.82 -2.85
C ILE A 495 6.64 13.71 -2.80
N GLY A 496 5.81 13.66 -3.83
CA GLY A 496 4.54 14.39 -3.88
C GLY A 496 4.27 15.03 -5.25
N PHE A 497 3.01 15.41 -5.46
CA PHE A 497 2.55 16.00 -6.71
C PHE A 497 2.90 17.49 -6.87
N ASN A 498 3.08 18.20 -5.77
CA ASN A 498 3.35 19.63 -5.79
C ASN A 498 4.64 19.98 -5.06
N ARG A 499 5.34 20.98 -5.60
CA ARG A 499 6.51 21.60 -4.97
C ARG A 499 6.09 22.49 -3.79
N PRO A 500 7.05 22.89 -2.93
CA PRO A 500 6.76 23.76 -1.79
C PRO A 500 6.12 25.11 -2.16
N ASP A 501 6.36 25.60 -3.37
CA ASP A 501 5.77 26.84 -3.90
C ASP A 501 4.35 26.64 -4.45
N GLY A 502 3.80 25.42 -4.36
CA GLY A 502 2.48 25.04 -4.88
C GLY A 502 2.44 24.71 -6.37
N THR A 503 3.59 24.81 -7.08
CA THR A 503 3.61 24.44 -8.50
C THR A 503 3.55 22.92 -8.69
N ALA A 504 2.86 22.49 -9.73
CA ALA A 504 2.73 21.08 -10.07
C ALA A 504 4.07 20.47 -10.52
N LYS A 505 4.33 19.24 -10.08
CA LYS A 505 5.39 18.40 -10.66
C LYS A 505 4.82 17.60 -11.84
N PRO A 506 5.68 17.08 -12.74
CA PRO A 506 5.23 16.25 -13.87
C PRO A 506 4.42 15.01 -13.44
N GLU A 507 4.68 14.48 -12.26
CA GLU A 507 3.97 13.32 -11.68
C GLU A 507 2.47 13.61 -11.49
N ARG A 508 2.08 14.86 -11.24
CA ARG A 508 0.68 15.26 -11.13
C ARG A 508 -0.09 15.05 -12.44
N ASP A 509 0.54 15.25 -13.59
CA ASP A 509 -0.06 15.01 -14.90
C ASP A 509 -0.36 13.52 -15.12
N VAL A 510 0.41 12.61 -14.51
CA VAL A 510 0.12 11.17 -14.54
C VAL A 510 -1.24 10.90 -13.91
N ALA A 511 -1.47 11.39 -12.69
CA ALA A 511 -2.75 11.21 -12.00
C ALA A 511 -3.91 11.77 -12.84
N GLY A 512 -3.75 12.96 -13.42
CA GLY A 512 -4.77 13.57 -14.28
C GLY A 512 -5.08 12.75 -15.54
N ARG A 513 -4.06 12.15 -16.18
CA ARG A 513 -4.27 11.27 -17.35
C ARG A 513 -5.05 10.00 -16.98
N PHE A 514 -4.67 9.35 -15.88
CA PHE A 514 -5.36 8.16 -15.40
C PHE A 514 -6.79 8.47 -14.94
N ALA A 515 -6.99 9.58 -14.23
CA ALA A 515 -8.32 10.01 -13.81
C ALA A 515 -9.26 10.23 -15.01
N ARG A 516 -8.81 10.91 -16.06
CA ARG A 516 -9.59 11.10 -17.29
C ARG A 516 -9.91 9.77 -17.98
N PHE A 517 -8.91 8.91 -18.16
CA PHE A 517 -9.13 7.58 -18.76
C PHE A 517 -10.20 6.80 -17.99
N PHE A 518 -10.07 6.70 -16.68
CA PHE A 518 -10.99 5.94 -15.87
C PHE A 518 -12.36 6.59 -15.68
N ALA A 519 -12.48 7.92 -15.76
CA ALA A 519 -13.79 8.57 -15.80
C ALA A 519 -14.62 8.12 -17.00
N GLU A 520 -13.98 7.91 -18.16
CA GLU A 520 -14.63 7.42 -19.36
C GLU A 520 -14.80 5.89 -19.37
N ALA A 521 -13.84 5.16 -18.79
CA ALA A 521 -13.83 3.70 -18.78
C ALA A 521 -14.78 3.08 -17.74
N ALA A 522 -14.94 3.70 -16.57
CA ALA A 522 -15.67 3.16 -15.43
C ALA A 522 -17.09 2.65 -15.77
N PRO A 523 -17.89 3.29 -16.64
CA PRO A 523 -19.22 2.78 -17.02
C PRO A 523 -19.19 1.39 -17.64
N PHE A 524 -18.07 0.94 -18.18
CA PHE A 524 -17.91 -0.36 -18.84
C PHE A 524 -17.19 -1.39 -17.97
N LEU A 525 -16.68 -0.97 -16.82
CA LEU A 525 -15.99 -1.83 -15.87
C LEU A 525 -16.96 -2.44 -14.86
N ASP A 526 -16.65 -3.65 -14.44
CA ASP A 526 -17.28 -4.39 -13.36
C ASP A 526 -16.28 -5.43 -12.87
N ASP A 527 -16.67 -6.31 -11.93
CA ASP A 527 -15.82 -7.42 -11.51
C ASP A 527 -15.36 -8.25 -12.71
N PHE A 528 -14.07 -8.46 -12.82
CA PHE A 528 -13.47 -9.16 -13.95
C PHE A 528 -13.73 -10.67 -13.89
N GLU A 529 -13.66 -11.34 -15.02
CA GLU A 529 -13.65 -12.80 -15.06
C GLU A 529 -12.49 -13.35 -14.21
N PRO A 530 -12.68 -14.51 -13.53
CA PRO A 530 -11.59 -15.13 -12.77
C PRO A 530 -10.39 -15.48 -13.66
N ASP A 531 -9.18 -15.29 -13.12
CA ASP A 531 -7.97 -15.70 -13.82
C ASP A 531 -7.85 -17.23 -13.85
N PRO A 532 -7.48 -17.80 -14.99
CA PRO A 532 -7.31 -19.25 -15.12
C PRO A 532 -5.99 -19.76 -14.55
N VAL A 533 -5.08 -18.87 -14.17
CA VAL A 533 -3.76 -19.20 -13.61
C VAL A 533 -3.67 -18.74 -12.17
N VAL A 534 -3.29 -19.65 -11.29
CA VAL A 534 -3.05 -19.39 -9.87
C VAL A 534 -1.57 -19.58 -9.57
N LEU A 535 -0.98 -18.62 -8.85
CA LEU A 535 0.37 -18.69 -8.31
C LEU A 535 0.28 -18.93 -6.82
N VAL A 536 0.98 -19.95 -6.32
CA VAL A 536 1.03 -20.23 -4.88
C VAL A 536 2.21 -19.50 -4.26
N ILE A 537 1.94 -18.72 -3.21
CA ILE A 537 2.97 -18.06 -2.40
C ILE A 537 3.41 -19.05 -1.32
N PRO A 538 4.69 -19.49 -1.32
CA PRO A 538 5.19 -20.53 -0.40
C PRO A 538 5.50 -19.96 1.00
N HIS A 539 4.47 -19.58 1.75
CA HIS A 539 4.65 -18.95 3.07
C HIS A 539 5.40 -19.82 4.08
N SER A 540 5.25 -21.13 4.04
CA SER A 540 6.02 -22.01 4.93
C SER A 540 7.52 -21.86 4.73
N ARG A 541 7.95 -21.76 3.47
CA ARG A 541 9.35 -21.47 3.13
C ARG A 541 9.79 -20.09 3.59
N LEU A 542 8.96 -19.08 3.33
CA LEU A 542 9.27 -17.69 3.70
C LEU A 542 9.39 -17.54 5.21
N PHE A 543 8.48 -18.14 5.97
CA PHE A 543 8.49 -18.11 7.43
C PHE A 543 9.65 -18.92 8.04
N ALA A 544 10.19 -19.88 7.32
CA ALA A 544 11.42 -20.54 7.71
C ALA A 544 12.69 -19.69 7.44
N GLY A 545 12.55 -18.44 7.06
CA GLY A 545 13.66 -17.51 6.81
C GLY A 545 14.39 -17.75 5.48
N ARG A 546 13.69 -18.31 4.48
CA ARG A 546 14.27 -18.63 3.16
C ARG A 546 13.68 -17.72 2.08
N PRO A 547 14.27 -16.53 1.84
CA PRO A 547 13.71 -15.47 1.00
C PRO A 547 13.61 -15.80 -0.48
N ALA A 548 14.34 -16.79 -0.96
CA ALA A 548 14.31 -17.20 -2.37
C ALA A 548 12.90 -17.54 -2.91
N GLY A 549 11.93 -17.82 -2.03
CA GLY A 549 10.54 -17.97 -2.42
C GLY A 549 9.91 -16.68 -2.95
N VAL A 550 10.36 -15.51 -2.47
CA VAL A 550 9.95 -14.20 -3.02
C VAL A 550 10.47 -14.06 -4.44
N ASP A 551 11.75 -14.31 -4.66
CA ASP A 551 12.40 -14.18 -5.98
C ASP A 551 11.78 -15.12 -7.00
N SER A 552 11.42 -16.34 -6.58
CA SER A 552 10.74 -17.32 -7.43
C SER A 552 9.37 -16.79 -7.89
N THR A 553 8.56 -16.27 -6.97
CA THR A 553 7.24 -15.71 -7.30
C THR A 553 7.36 -14.48 -8.20
N LYS A 554 8.31 -13.58 -7.93
CA LYS A 554 8.60 -12.40 -8.75
C LYS A 554 8.93 -12.78 -10.18
N ARG A 555 9.83 -13.73 -10.34
CA ARG A 555 10.26 -14.20 -11.67
C ARG A 555 9.11 -14.80 -12.47
N VAL A 556 8.26 -15.62 -11.84
CA VAL A 556 7.09 -16.20 -12.50
C VAL A 556 6.10 -15.12 -12.94
N VAL A 557 5.74 -14.18 -12.06
CA VAL A 557 4.81 -13.10 -12.40
C VAL A 557 5.33 -12.27 -13.58
N ARG A 558 6.60 -11.88 -13.52
CA ARG A 558 7.25 -11.10 -14.57
C ARG A 558 7.22 -11.79 -15.91
N LEU A 559 7.70 -13.03 -15.98
CA LEU A 559 7.79 -13.78 -17.24
C LEU A 559 6.41 -14.12 -17.82
N LEU A 560 5.42 -14.45 -17.00
CA LEU A 560 4.04 -14.64 -17.45
C LEU A 560 3.48 -13.37 -18.08
N GLY A 561 3.66 -12.21 -17.45
CA GLY A 561 3.18 -10.91 -17.94
C GLY A 561 3.87 -10.49 -19.24
N GLU A 562 5.21 -10.55 -19.28
CA GLU A 562 5.99 -10.12 -20.42
C GLU A 562 5.86 -11.07 -21.63
N ARG A 563 6.10 -12.36 -21.38
CA ARG A 563 6.25 -13.34 -22.45
C ARG A 563 4.92 -13.89 -22.98
N TYR A 564 3.89 -13.94 -22.14
CA TYR A 564 2.62 -14.60 -22.48
C TYR A 564 1.39 -13.67 -22.36
N GLY A 565 1.54 -12.48 -21.78
CA GLY A 565 0.42 -11.59 -21.52
C GLY A 565 -0.58 -12.17 -20.50
N VAL A 566 -0.06 -12.94 -19.55
CA VAL A 566 -0.83 -13.61 -18.49
C VAL A 566 -0.34 -13.11 -17.15
N VAL A 567 -1.25 -12.66 -16.31
CA VAL A 567 -0.95 -12.29 -14.92
C VAL A 567 -1.77 -13.21 -14.02
N PRO A 568 -1.13 -13.96 -13.12
CA PRO A 568 -1.84 -14.93 -12.28
C PRO A 568 -2.56 -14.23 -11.12
N THR A 569 -3.55 -14.91 -10.55
CA THR A 569 -4.00 -14.64 -9.18
C THR A 569 -3.09 -15.35 -8.20
N ALA A 570 -2.58 -14.67 -7.19
CA ALA A 570 -1.74 -15.30 -6.17
C ALA A 570 -2.58 -15.74 -4.96
N LEU A 571 -2.20 -16.87 -4.37
CA LEU A 571 -2.78 -17.41 -3.14
C LEU A 571 -1.68 -17.90 -2.20
N SER A 572 -1.79 -17.53 -0.93
CA SER A 572 -0.97 -18.14 0.11
C SER A 572 -1.20 -19.65 0.18
N GLU A 573 -0.15 -20.45 0.34
CA GLU A 573 -0.31 -21.89 0.60
C GLU A 573 -1.13 -22.16 1.85
N LEU A 574 -1.03 -21.30 2.87
CA LEU A 574 -1.79 -21.42 4.12
C LEU A 574 -3.29 -21.17 3.95
N ARG A 575 -3.68 -20.66 2.80
CA ARG A 575 -5.06 -20.32 2.47
C ARG A 575 -5.54 -21.03 1.20
N LEU A 576 -4.77 -21.95 0.70
CA LEU A 576 -5.11 -22.73 -0.46
C LEU A 576 -6.24 -23.70 -0.11
N GLY A 577 -7.28 -23.71 -0.93
CA GLY A 577 -8.43 -24.59 -0.74
C GLY A 577 -9.08 -24.95 -2.06
N ALA A 578 -9.79 -26.07 -2.10
CA ALA A 578 -10.43 -26.60 -3.30
C ALA A 578 -11.37 -25.59 -3.98
N GLU A 579 -12.12 -24.81 -3.19
CA GLU A 579 -13.03 -23.77 -3.69
C GLU A 579 -12.30 -22.64 -4.39
N ARG A 580 -11.19 -22.16 -3.81
CA ARG A 580 -10.37 -21.08 -4.40
C ARG A 580 -9.68 -21.50 -5.68
N LEU A 581 -9.43 -22.81 -5.84
CA LEU A 581 -8.85 -23.39 -7.04
C LEU A 581 -9.88 -23.84 -8.08
N ARG A 582 -11.18 -23.63 -7.85
CA ARG A 582 -12.23 -24.15 -8.72
C ARG A 582 -12.16 -23.61 -10.16
N ALA A 583 -11.81 -22.34 -10.32
CA ALA A 583 -11.69 -21.70 -11.63
C ALA A 583 -10.30 -21.88 -12.28
N ALA A 584 -9.33 -22.38 -11.53
CA ALA A 584 -7.96 -22.53 -12.00
C ALA A 584 -7.86 -23.65 -13.06
N ARG A 585 -7.22 -23.34 -14.17
CA ARG A 585 -6.78 -24.30 -15.19
C ARG A 585 -5.33 -24.71 -14.96
N LEU A 586 -4.53 -23.78 -14.45
CA LEU A 586 -3.13 -23.99 -14.11
C LEU A 586 -2.85 -23.45 -12.70
N VAL A 587 -2.20 -24.24 -11.87
CA VAL A 587 -1.64 -23.81 -10.59
C VAL A 587 -0.13 -23.95 -10.65
N ILE A 588 0.59 -22.87 -10.36
CA ILE A 588 2.06 -22.84 -10.34
C ILE A 588 2.51 -22.72 -8.90
N VAL A 589 3.35 -23.64 -8.46
CA VAL A 589 3.94 -23.68 -7.10
C VAL A 589 5.45 -23.53 -7.24
N PRO A 590 5.95 -22.27 -7.20
CA PRO A 590 7.34 -22.00 -7.51
C PRO A 590 8.24 -22.28 -6.30
N THR A 591 9.12 -23.24 -6.45
CA THR A 591 10.20 -23.57 -5.50
C THR A 591 9.74 -23.57 -4.02
N PRO A 592 8.75 -24.39 -3.65
CA PRO A 592 8.16 -24.33 -2.31
C PRO A 592 9.07 -24.92 -1.21
N GLU A 593 9.92 -25.87 -1.51
CA GLU A 593 10.71 -26.71 -0.59
C GLU A 593 9.87 -27.52 0.41
N MET A 594 8.87 -26.91 0.98
CA MET A 594 7.94 -27.52 1.91
C MET A 594 6.52 -27.09 1.57
N VAL A 595 5.56 -27.99 1.75
CA VAL A 595 4.15 -27.73 1.46
C VAL A 595 3.30 -28.33 2.57
N THR A 596 2.38 -27.53 3.13
CA THR A 596 1.46 -28.03 4.15
C THR A 596 0.57 -29.15 3.60
N GLU A 597 0.14 -30.09 4.45
CA GLU A 597 -0.77 -31.17 4.02
C GLU A 597 -2.08 -30.61 3.47
N ASP A 598 -2.61 -29.53 4.04
CA ASP A 598 -3.85 -28.91 3.55
C ASP A 598 -3.66 -28.32 2.14
N ALA A 599 -2.53 -27.67 1.88
CA ALA A 599 -2.20 -27.18 0.54
C ALA A 599 -1.97 -28.34 -0.43
N ALA A 600 -1.21 -29.34 -0.05
CA ALA A 600 -0.98 -30.53 -0.87
C ALA A 600 -2.29 -31.25 -1.21
N ARG A 601 -3.20 -31.39 -0.25
CA ARG A 601 -4.54 -31.95 -0.49
C ARG A 601 -5.36 -31.10 -1.47
N ALA A 602 -5.35 -29.77 -1.33
CA ALA A 602 -6.03 -28.88 -2.26
C ALA A 602 -5.49 -28.98 -3.68
N LEU A 603 -4.16 -29.10 -3.85
CA LEU A 603 -3.50 -29.33 -5.12
C LEU A 603 -3.87 -30.68 -5.73
N LEU A 604 -3.88 -31.74 -4.91
CA LEU A 604 -4.28 -33.09 -5.33
C LEU A 604 -5.73 -33.13 -5.80
N GLU A 605 -6.62 -32.50 -5.07
CA GLU A 605 -8.02 -32.40 -5.47
C GLU A 605 -8.21 -31.60 -6.77
N ALA A 606 -7.47 -30.48 -6.92
CA ALA A 606 -7.46 -29.70 -8.15
C ALA A 606 -6.97 -30.51 -9.34
N SER A 607 -5.86 -31.25 -9.18
CA SER A 607 -5.32 -32.11 -10.25
C SER A 607 -6.28 -33.21 -10.65
N ARG A 608 -7.02 -33.81 -9.69
CA ARG A 608 -8.05 -34.81 -9.97
C ARG A 608 -9.24 -34.26 -10.74
N ARG A 609 -9.53 -32.96 -10.64
CA ARG A 609 -10.53 -32.26 -11.43
C ARG A 609 -10.06 -31.87 -12.82
N GLY A 610 -8.82 -32.10 -13.17
CA GLY A 610 -8.23 -31.76 -14.47
C GLY A 610 -7.39 -30.48 -14.50
N THR A 611 -7.29 -29.75 -13.38
CA THR A 611 -6.38 -28.61 -13.25
C THR A 611 -4.94 -29.05 -13.38
N LYS A 612 -4.15 -28.39 -14.23
CA LYS A 612 -2.71 -28.62 -14.30
C LYS A 612 -2.02 -28.01 -13.06
N VAL A 613 -1.16 -28.76 -12.44
CA VAL A 613 -0.35 -28.33 -11.30
C VAL A 613 1.12 -28.42 -11.69
N LEU A 614 1.79 -27.30 -11.77
CA LEU A 614 3.22 -27.21 -12.03
C LEU A 614 3.95 -26.88 -10.72
N VAL A 615 4.84 -27.73 -10.29
CA VAL A 615 5.73 -27.54 -9.15
C VAL A 615 7.16 -27.48 -9.65
N THR A 616 7.89 -26.46 -9.25
CA THR A 616 9.32 -26.33 -9.55
C THR A 616 10.13 -26.43 -8.25
N GLY A 617 11.40 -26.83 -8.36
CA GLY A 617 12.24 -27.06 -7.21
C GLY A 617 11.87 -28.35 -6.45
N GLU A 618 12.72 -28.69 -5.49
CA GLU A 618 12.54 -29.86 -4.64
C GLU A 618 11.47 -29.63 -3.57
N VAL A 619 10.76 -30.71 -3.22
CA VAL A 619 9.82 -30.73 -2.10
C VAL A 619 10.35 -31.72 -1.05
N GLU A 620 10.77 -31.22 0.09
CA GLU A 620 11.34 -32.02 1.16
C GLU A 620 10.28 -32.69 2.04
N GLY A 621 9.06 -32.15 2.07
CA GLY A 621 7.95 -32.65 2.88
C GLY A 621 7.02 -31.55 3.34
N ASP A 622 6.36 -31.78 4.48
CA ASP A 622 5.61 -30.75 5.18
C ASP A 622 6.57 -29.73 5.84
N PRO A 623 6.05 -28.64 6.47
CA PRO A 623 6.91 -27.65 7.12
C PRO A 623 7.84 -28.20 8.22
N TYR A 624 7.63 -29.43 8.62
CA TYR A 624 8.48 -30.14 9.62
C TYR A 624 9.36 -31.21 8.99
N GLY A 625 9.39 -31.30 7.65
CA GLY A 625 10.21 -32.23 6.89
C GLY A 625 9.69 -33.67 6.97
N ARG A 626 8.37 -33.85 7.09
CA ARG A 626 7.74 -35.17 7.12
C ARG A 626 7.02 -35.45 5.80
N PRO A 627 7.07 -36.65 5.29
CA PRO A 627 6.23 -37.06 4.17
C PRO A 627 4.75 -36.99 4.59
N THR A 628 3.89 -36.63 3.67
CA THR A 628 2.45 -36.60 3.90
C THR A 628 1.71 -37.36 2.80
N PRO A 629 0.52 -37.92 3.10
CA PRO A 629 -0.23 -38.72 2.13
C PRO A 629 -0.54 -37.97 0.82
N SER A 630 -0.83 -36.66 0.93
CA SER A 630 -1.15 -35.88 -0.29
C SER A 630 0.09 -35.59 -1.13
N LEU A 631 1.25 -35.31 -0.51
CA LEU A 631 2.52 -35.13 -1.22
C LEU A 631 2.97 -36.42 -1.92
N GLU A 632 2.82 -37.57 -1.25
CA GLU A 632 3.07 -38.89 -1.83
C GLU A 632 2.16 -39.16 -3.03
N ALA A 633 0.85 -38.88 -2.89
CA ALA A 633 -0.11 -39.07 -3.96
C ALA A 633 0.11 -38.13 -5.16
N LEU A 634 0.65 -36.91 -4.92
CA LEU A 634 1.09 -36.01 -5.96
C LEU A 634 2.40 -36.47 -6.63
N GLY A 635 3.14 -37.38 -6.00
CA GLY A 635 4.42 -37.87 -6.47
C GLY A 635 5.53 -36.81 -6.43
N LEU A 636 5.44 -35.87 -5.49
CA LEU A 636 6.39 -34.78 -5.34
C LEU A 636 7.58 -35.16 -4.45
N LEU A 637 7.38 -36.12 -3.55
CA LEU A 637 8.44 -36.66 -2.70
C LEU A 637 9.25 -37.70 -3.51
N ALA A 638 10.34 -37.27 -4.09
CA ALA A 638 11.22 -38.17 -4.87
C ALA A 638 12.35 -38.73 -4.00
N GLU A 639 12.66 -40.04 -4.19
CA GLU A 639 13.90 -40.63 -3.71
C GLU A 639 15.08 -40.02 -4.47
N GLY A 640 16.02 -39.41 -3.76
CA GLY A 640 17.19 -38.81 -4.37
C GLY A 640 18.32 -38.61 -3.39
N ARG A 641 19.53 -38.43 -3.89
CA ARG A 641 20.64 -38.01 -3.08
C ARG A 641 20.72 -36.50 -3.00
N PRO A 642 20.74 -35.90 -1.81
CA PRO A 642 20.92 -34.48 -1.69
C PRO A 642 22.27 -34.05 -2.26
N VAL A 643 22.27 -32.95 -3.01
CA VAL A 643 23.46 -32.35 -3.58
C VAL A 643 23.56 -30.94 -3.14
N THR A 644 24.65 -30.61 -2.49
CA THR A 644 24.93 -29.24 -2.09
C THR A 644 25.54 -28.47 -3.23
N LEU A 645 24.98 -27.34 -3.55
CA LEU A 645 25.43 -26.43 -4.58
C LEU A 645 26.01 -25.20 -3.96
N HIS A 646 27.18 -24.79 -4.36
CA HIS A 646 27.92 -23.76 -3.67
C HIS A 646 28.02 -22.43 -4.40
N GLU A 647 27.71 -22.38 -5.69
CA GLU A 647 27.87 -21.16 -6.47
C GLU A 647 26.69 -20.88 -7.39
N PRO A 648 26.27 -19.62 -7.50
CA PRO A 648 25.32 -19.23 -8.53
C PRO A 648 26.07 -19.21 -9.85
N THR A 649 25.88 -20.22 -10.61
CA THR A 649 26.30 -20.20 -11.99
C THR A 649 25.06 -20.34 -12.82
N GLY A 650 25.05 -19.77 -13.98
CA GLY A 650 23.95 -20.02 -14.89
C GLY A 650 23.72 -21.50 -15.08
N TRP A 651 22.80 -21.86 -15.93
CA TRP A 651 22.48 -23.26 -16.23
C TRP A 651 23.59 -24.05 -16.87
N GLY A 652 24.81 -23.52 -16.89
CA GLY A 652 25.97 -24.27 -17.32
C GLY A 652 26.23 -25.44 -16.39
N VAL A 653 25.85 -26.63 -16.83
CA VAL A 653 26.09 -27.85 -16.08
C VAL A 653 27.43 -28.41 -16.47
N PRO A 654 28.33 -28.63 -15.54
CA PRO A 654 29.58 -29.33 -15.82
C PRO A 654 29.31 -30.72 -16.39
N PRO A 655 30.11 -31.24 -17.26
CA PRO A 655 29.99 -32.61 -17.76
C PRO A 655 29.90 -33.61 -16.61
N GLY A 656 28.82 -34.40 -16.57
CA GLY A 656 28.52 -35.35 -15.49
C GLY A 656 28.05 -34.66 -14.21
N GLY A 657 27.79 -33.37 -14.26
CA GLY A 657 27.39 -32.57 -13.14
C GLY A 657 25.89 -32.55 -12.94
N ARG A 658 25.51 -31.74 -12.02
CA ARG A 658 24.16 -31.51 -11.55
C ARG A 658 23.84 -30.05 -11.69
N ALA A 659 22.67 -29.77 -12.08
CA ALA A 659 22.23 -28.40 -12.14
C ALA A 659 21.89 -27.87 -10.79
N TRP A 660 22.04 -26.63 -10.65
CA TRP A 660 21.64 -25.97 -9.48
C TRP A 660 21.41 -24.58 -9.71
N VAL A 661 20.94 -23.99 -8.71
CA VAL A 661 20.83 -22.60 -8.66
C VAL A 661 20.94 -22.05 -7.36
N THR A 662 21.53 -20.95 -7.21
CA THR A 662 21.32 -20.13 -6.07
C THR A 662 21.32 -18.68 -6.48
N PHE A 663 20.52 -17.90 -5.86
CA PHE A 663 20.46 -16.50 -5.93
C PHE A 663 21.41 -15.85 -5.01
N ASP A 664 21.60 -16.43 -3.83
CA ASP A 664 22.51 -15.99 -2.81
C ASP A 664 23.68 -16.96 -2.79
N SER A 665 24.88 -16.43 -2.91
CA SER A 665 26.11 -17.24 -2.85
C SER A 665 26.25 -18.01 -1.55
N LEU A 666 25.44 -17.67 -0.56
CA LEU A 666 25.36 -18.36 0.72
C LEU A 666 24.25 -19.40 0.76
N ALA A 667 23.34 -19.43 -0.23
CA ALA A 667 22.26 -20.38 -0.26
C ALA A 667 22.70 -21.71 -0.84
N THR A 668 22.45 -22.77 -0.13
CA THR A 668 22.65 -24.13 -0.59
C THR A 668 21.31 -24.72 -0.95
N GLN A 669 21.17 -25.13 -2.21
CA GLN A 669 20.01 -25.88 -2.68
C GLN A 669 20.37 -27.38 -2.68
N TRP A 670 19.40 -28.19 -2.29
CA TRP A 670 19.53 -29.63 -2.33
C TRP A 670 18.81 -30.18 -3.55
N LEU A 671 19.53 -30.73 -4.49
CA LEU A 671 18.94 -31.35 -5.67
C LEU A 671 18.99 -32.86 -5.55
N LYS A 672 17.88 -33.48 -5.79
CA LYS A 672 17.75 -34.94 -5.76
C LYS A 672 17.98 -35.56 -7.11
N ARG A 673 17.99 -34.78 -8.19
CA ARG A 673 18.18 -35.27 -9.55
C ARG A 673 19.27 -34.53 -10.29
N ALA A 674 19.87 -35.18 -11.26
CA ALA A 674 20.80 -34.56 -12.17
C ALA A 674 20.02 -33.80 -13.28
N PRO A 675 20.63 -32.76 -13.86
CA PRO A 675 20.05 -32.08 -15.01
C PRO A 675 19.88 -33.05 -16.19
N GLY A 676 18.77 -32.97 -16.88
CA GLY A 676 18.43 -33.87 -17.96
C GLY A 676 17.82 -35.20 -17.53
N GLU A 677 17.72 -35.48 -16.24
CA GLU A 677 16.84 -36.53 -15.75
C GLU A 677 15.39 -36.02 -15.88
N SER A 678 14.52 -36.93 -16.36
CA SER A 678 13.18 -36.56 -16.84
C SER A 678 12.37 -35.76 -15.82
N VAL A 679 12.06 -34.54 -16.22
CA VAL A 679 10.98 -33.77 -15.69
C VAL A 679 9.70 -34.59 -15.84
N ARG A 680 8.96 -34.77 -14.78
CA ARG A 680 7.64 -35.38 -14.88
C ARG A 680 6.65 -34.35 -15.42
N LEU A 681 6.42 -34.37 -16.72
CA LEU A 681 5.46 -33.53 -17.43
C LEU A 681 4.30 -34.39 -17.98
N ASP A 682 3.85 -35.36 -17.23
CA ASP A 682 2.75 -36.25 -17.58
C ASP A 682 1.53 -36.00 -16.69
N GLY A 683 0.36 -36.33 -17.20
CA GLY A 683 -0.89 -36.19 -16.48
C GLY A 683 -1.20 -34.73 -16.10
N ASN A 684 -1.77 -34.52 -14.93
CA ASN A 684 -2.17 -33.20 -14.41
C ASN A 684 -1.18 -32.62 -13.39
N VAL A 685 -0.18 -33.38 -12.94
CA VAL A 685 0.84 -32.90 -12.02
C VAL A 685 2.19 -32.95 -12.72
N TRP A 686 2.77 -31.78 -12.87
CA TRP A 686 4.07 -31.58 -13.47
C TRP A 686 5.08 -31.18 -12.41
N HIS A 687 6.23 -31.83 -12.38
CA HIS A 687 7.29 -31.54 -11.43
C HIS A 687 8.61 -31.35 -12.15
N GLU A 688 9.15 -30.14 -12.06
CA GLU A 688 10.51 -29.80 -12.45
C GLU A 688 11.34 -29.64 -11.18
N PRO A 689 12.19 -30.60 -10.82
CA PRO A 689 12.92 -30.56 -9.55
C PRO A 689 13.99 -29.45 -9.48
N LEU A 690 14.30 -28.80 -10.60
CA LEU A 690 15.19 -27.66 -10.61
C LEU A 690 14.42 -26.37 -10.32
N PRO A 691 14.93 -25.49 -9.43
CA PRO A 691 14.31 -24.19 -9.16
C PRO A 691 14.64 -23.20 -10.29
N LEU A 692 14.02 -23.39 -11.45
CA LEU A 692 14.30 -22.63 -12.68
C LEU A 692 14.12 -21.10 -12.49
N GLU A 693 13.28 -20.71 -11.56
CA GLU A 693 13.04 -19.30 -11.22
C GLU A 693 14.29 -18.62 -10.66
N LEU A 694 15.17 -19.40 -10.05
CA LEU A 694 16.39 -18.89 -9.45
C LEU A 694 17.59 -18.92 -10.41
N ALA A 695 17.41 -19.46 -11.61
CA ALA A 695 18.47 -19.51 -12.62
C ALA A 695 18.78 -18.12 -13.20
N VAL A 696 20.03 -17.92 -13.61
CA VAL A 696 20.44 -16.73 -14.35
C VAL A 696 19.75 -16.70 -15.72
N GLU A 697 19.70 -17.84 -16.39
CA GLU A 697 19.04 -17.98 -17.68
C GLU A 697 17.54 -18.17 -17.51
N THR A 698 16.74 -17.41 -18.22
CA THR A 698 15.28 -17.42 -18.11
C THR A 698 14.58 -18.32 -19.10
N GLU A 699 15.23 -18.63 -20.23
CA GLU A 699 14.56 -19.36 -21.33
C GLU A 699 14.07 -20.76 -20.96
N PRO A 700 14.75 -21.55 -20.13
CA PRO A 700 14.20 -22.83 -19.68
C PRO A 700 12.89 -22.68 -18.90
N LEU A 701 12.81 -21.69 -18.02
CA LEU A 701 11.58 -21.39 -17.31
C LEU A 701 10.49 -20.88 -18.25
N VAL A 702 10.83 -19.99 -19.17
CA VAL A 702 9.90 -19.50 -20.19
C VAL A 702 9.29 -20.67 -20.98
N ALA A 703 10.14 -21.58 -21.48
CA ALA A 703 9.67 -22.74 -22.22
C ALA A 703 8.73 -23.63 -21.37
N LEU A 704 9.07 -23.88 -20.10
CA LEU A 704 8.26 -24.68 -19.18
C LEU A 704 6.90 -24.02 -18.92
N LEU A 705 6.90 -22.71 -18.62
CA LEU A 705 5.66 -21.94 -18.41
C LEU A 705 4.77 -21.94 -19.67
N GLY A 706 5.37 -21.79 -20.86
CA GLY A 706 4.63 -21.85 -22.12
C GLY A 706 3.97 -23.20 -22.34
N ALA A 707 4.70 -24.29 -22.15
CA ALA A 707 4.16 -25.63 -22.26
C ALA A 707 3.04 -25.90 -21.22
N ALA A 708 3.19 -25.41 -20.00
CA ALA A 708 2.17 -25.55 -18.96
C ALA A 708 0.88 -24.75 -19.28
N LEU A 709 1.02 -23.53 -19.80
CA LEU A 709 -0.12 -22.71 -20.27
C LEU A 709 -0.86 -23.38 -21.42
N GLU A 710 -0.13 -23.90 -22.40
CA GLU A 710 -0.70 -24.64 -23.53
C GLU A 710 -1.44 -25.90 -23.08
N ALA A 711 -0.80 -26.73 -22.24
CA ALA A 711 -1.40 -27.94 -21.69
C ALA A 711 -2.66 -27.66 -20.85
N ALA A 712 -2.73 -26.47 -20.21
CA ALA A 712 -3.89 -26.01 -19.45
C ALA A 712 -4.95 -25.33 -20.33
N GLY A 713 -4.70 -25.16 -21.65
CA GLY A 713 -5.60 -24.44 -22.55
C GLY A 713 -5.80 -22.98 -22.20
N VAL A 714 -4.80 -22.35 -21.60
CA VAL A 714 -4.84 -20.92 -21.25
C VAL A 714 -4.53 -20.09 -22.50
N ALA A 715 -5.38 -19.15 -22.82
CA ALA A 715 -5.15 -18.23 -23.92
C ALA A 715 -3.98 -17.29 -23.60
N THR A 716 -3.03 -17.18 -24.53
CA THR A 716 -1.82 -16.37 -24.36
C THR A 716 -1.67 -15.36 -25.51
N ASN A 717 -0.89 -14.33 -25.24
CA ASN A 717 -0.44 -13.35 -26.23
C ASN A 717 1.09 -13.29 -26.23
N PRO A 718 1.78 -14.28 -26.85
CA PRO A 718 3.23 -14.39 -26.80
C PRO A 718 3.93 -13.15 -27.37
N ALA A 719 5.01 -12.74 -26.75
CA ALA A 719 5.85 -11.65 -27.22
C ALA A 719 7.29 -11.75 -26.71
N PRO A 720 8.23 -11.03 -27.30
CA PRO A 720 9.55 -10.80 -26.71
C PRO A 720 9.46 -10.18 -25.32
N ALA A 721 10.53 -10.32 -24.52
CA ALA A 721 10.62 -9.70 -23.20
C ALA A 721 10.53 -8.16 -23.23
N GLY A 722 10.21 -7.56 -22.11
CA GLY A 722 10.29 -6.12 -21.85
C GLY A 722 8.99 -5.33 -22.01
N VAL A 723 7.91 -5.95 -22.52
CA VAL A 723 6.59 -5.31 -22.54
C VAL A 723 5.58 -6.24 -21.88
N ALA A 724 5.30 -5.99 -20.61
CA ALA A 724 4.24 -6.70 -19.91
C ALA A 724 2.87 -6.27 -20.45
N ALA A 725 1.94 -7.23 -20.51
CA ALA A 725 0.59 -6.94 -20.95
C ALA A 725 -0.42 -7.82 -20.22
N ARG A 726 -1.61 -7.27 -20.00
CA ARG A 726 -2.74 -8.01 -19.45
C ARG A 726 -4.05 -7.60 -20.10
N LEU A 727 -4.94 -8.57 -20.29
CA LEU A 727 -6.34 -8.34 -20.60
C LEU A 727 -7.18 -8.68 -19.37
N LEU A 728 -7.98 -7.74 -18.93
CA LEU A 728 -8.93 -7.88 -17.84
C LEU A 728 -10.34 -7.82 -18.43
N VAL A 729 -11.05 -8.93 -18.36
CA VAL A 729 -12.35 -9.10 -19.04
C VAL A 729 -13.47 -8.81 -18.06
N ALA A 730 -14.25 -7.75 -18.34
CA ALA A 730 -15.46 -7.39 -17.63
C ALA A 730 -16.70 -7.67 -18.51
N PRO A 731 -17.91 -7.69 -17.97
CA PRO A 731 -19.12 -7.99 -18.74
C PRO A 731 -19.36 -7.10 -19.96
N ARG A 732 -18.93 -5.84 -19.93
CA ARG A 732 -19.15 -4.84 -20.99
C ARG A 732 -17.89 -4.35 -21.68
N GLY A 733 -16.72 -4.63 -21.11
CA GLY A 733 -15.46 -4.15 -21.63
C GLY A 733 -14.29 -5.07 -21.37
N VAL A 734 -13.24 -4.91 -22.14
CA VAL A 734 -11.95 -5.58 -21.92
C VAL A 734 -10.91 -4.49 -21.70
N LEU A 735 -10.40 -4.40 -20.49
CA LEU A 735 -9.32 -3.47 -20.15
C LEU A 735 -7.98 -4.13 -20.52
N ALA A 736 -7.26 -3.52 -21.45
CA ALA A 736 -5.88 -3.89 -21.76
C ALA A 736 -4.95 -2.92 -21.07
N VAL A 737 -3.98 -3.46 -20.34
CA VAL A 737 -2.89 -2.72 -19.73
C VAL A 737 -1.60 -3.24 -20.32
N CYS A 738 -0.80 -2.34 -20.91
CA CYS A 738 0.52 -2.65 -21.46
C CYS A 738 1.55 -1.74 -20.82
N VAL A 739 2.65 -2.32 -20.34
CA VAL A 739 3.75 -1.60 -19.68
C VAL A 739 5.06 -1.94 -20.38
N ASN A 740 5.73 -0.91 -20.90
CA ASN A 740 7.02 -1.05 -21.55
C ASN A 740 8.14 -0.57 -20.64
N GLU A 741 8.94 -1.49 -20.16
CA GLU A 741 10.12 -1.18 -19.34
C GLU A 741 11.39 -0.96 -20.16
N THR A 742 11.34 -1.20 -21.45
CA THR A 742 12.50 -1.03 -22.33
C THR A 742 12.76 0.43 -22.69
N PRO A 743 14.01 0.80 -23.02
CA PRO A 743 14.35 2.17 -23.42
C PRO A 743 13.94 2.52 -24.85
N VAL A 744 13.23 1.64 -25.55
CA VAL A 744 12.81 1.84 -26.94
C VAL A 744 11.30 1.67 -27.07
N ASP A 745 10.72 2.37 -28.05
CA ASP A 745 9.31 2.19 -28.39
C ASP A 745 9.05 0.76 -28.87
N ALA A 746 7.96 0.20 -28.42
CA ALA A 746 7.58 -1.16 -28.72
C ALA A 746 6.15 -1.24 -29.26
N ARG A 747 5.82 -2.35 -29.92
CA ARG A 747 4.45 -2.71 -30.30
C ARG A 747 4.09 -4.02 -29.65
N ARG A 748 3.01 -4.02 -28.87
CA ARG A 748 2.46 -5.24 -28.25
C ARG A 748 1.34 -5.76 -29.10
N ARG A 749 1.55 -6.93 -29.74
CA ARG A 749 0.49 -7.63 -30.46
C ARG A 749 -0.36 -8.41 -29.48
N MET A 750 -1.66 -8.22 -29.54
CA MET A 750 -2.62 -8.90 -28.68
C MET A 750 -3.84 -9.36 -29.46
N ARG A 751 -4.48 -10.42 -29.00
CA ARG A 751 -5.78 -10.86 -29.51
C ARG A 751 -6.88 -10.43 -28.52
N VAL A 752 -7.73 -9.51 -28.95
CA VAL A 752 -8.82 -8.96 -28.15
C VAL A 752 -10.14 -9.24 -28.87
N GLU A 753 -11.05 -9.98 -28.22
CA GLU A 753 -12.34 -10.35 -28.80
C GLU A 753 -12.20 -10.96 -30.22
N GLY A 754 -11.24 -11.83 -30.40
CA GLY A 754 -10.94 -12.47 -31.68
C GLY A 754 -10.16 -11.64 -32.71
N ARG A 755 -10.03 -10.33 -32.51
CA ARG A 755 -9.25 -9.42 -33.36
C ARG A 755 -7.79 -9.38 -32.94
N ALA A 756 -6.89 -9.43 -33.88
CA ALA A 756 -5.47 -9.19 -33.64
C ALA A 756 -5.21 -7.68 -33.75
N VAL A 757 -4.72 -7.09 -32.67
CA VAL A 757 -4.42 -5.65 -32.59
C VAL A 757 -2.95 -5.42 -32.25
N ASP A 758 -2.35 -4.42 -32.83
CA ASP A 758 -1.00 -3.94 -32.51
C ASP A 758 -1.11 -2.65 -31.68
N ILE A 759 -0.70 -2.71 -30.44
CA ILE A 759 -0.74 -1.62 -29.46
C ILE A 759 0.64 -0.97 -29.38
N PRO A 760 0.80 0.28 -29.83
CA PRO A 760 2.04 1.00 -29.64
C PRO A 760 2.22 1.37 -28.16
N VAL A 761 3.36 1.07 -27.58
CA VAL A 761 3.71 1.37 -26.18
C VAL A 761 5.03 2.12 -26.18
N PRO A 762 5.04 3.43 -25.89
CA PRO A 762 6.28 4.21 -25.90
C PRO A 762 7.32 3.69 -24.91
N ALA A 763 8.58 4.01 -25.15
CA ALA A 763 9.71 3.65 -24.30
C ALA A 763 9.48 4.07 -22.84
N GLN A 764 9.61 3.15 -21.90
CA GLN A 764 9.44 3.36 -20.45
C GLN A 764 8.08 3.98 -20.07
N ARG A 765 7.03 3.70 -20.85
CA ARG A 765 5.67 4.20 -20.63
C ARG A 765 4.66 3.06 -20.56
N SER A 766 3.42 3.42 -20.33
CA SER A 766 2.30 2.50 -20.34
C SER A 766 1.24 2.90 -21.37
N ARG A 767 0.39 1.94 -21.70
CA ARG A 767 -0.83 2.16 -22.50
C ARG A 767 -1.98 1.41 -21.85
N LEU A 768 -3.04 2.15 -21.55
CA LEU A 768 -4.31 1.58 -21.14
C LEU A 768 -5.32 1.77 -22.26
N LEU A 769 -6.06 0.72 -22.56
CA LEU A 769 -7.11 0.74 -23.56
C LEU A 769 -8.32 -0.02 -23.02
N LEU A 770 -9.49 0.52 -23.27
CA LEU A 770 -10.74 -0.18 -23.05
C LEU A 770 -11.34 -0.57 -24.39
N PHE A 771 -11.58 -1.86 -24.57
CA PHE A 771 -12.25 -2.40 -25.75
C PHE A 771 -13.69 -2.79 -25.39
N GLU A 772 -14.58 -2.62 -26.34
CA GLU A 772 -15.96 -3.07 -26.24
C GLU A 772 -16.03 -4.61 -26.30
N ARG A 773 -16.72 -5.20 -25.31
CA ARG A 773 -16.94 -6.64 -25.28
C ARG A 773 -17.70 -7.11 -26.50
N GLY A 774 -17.31 -8.23 -27.11
CA GLY A 774 -17.91 -8.85 -28.30
C GLY A 774 -17.49 -8.25 -29.64
N THR A 775 -17.08 -6.97 -29.70
CA THR A 775 -16.63 -6.33 -30.96
C THR A 775 -15.13 -6.08 -31.03
N GLY A 776 -14.45 -5.94 -29.88
CA GLY A 776 -13.05 -5.55 -29.84
C GLY A 776 -12.76 -4.13 -30.37
N ARG A 777 -13.79 -3.28 -30.43
CA ARG A 777 -13.62 -1.87 -30.80
C ARG A 777 -13.03 -1.09 -29.63
N VAL A 778 -12.06 -0.25 -29.87
CA VAL A 778 -11.51 0.67 -28.84
C VAL A 778 -12.57 1.70 -28.46
N LEU A 779 -12.89 1.76 -27.16
CA LEU A 779 -13.81 2.73 -26.57
C LEU A 779 -13.05 3.92 -25.99
N VAL A 780 -12.02 3.63 -25.22
CA VAL A 780 -11.20 4.63 -24.52
C VAL A 780 -9.74 4.22 -24.62
N ALA A 781 -8.85 5.17 -24.72
CA ALA A 781 -7.41 4.92 -24.72
C ALA A 781 -6.66 6.07 -24.02
N THR A 782 -5.57 5.75 -23.31
CA THR A 782 -4.62 6.79 -22.89
C THR A 782 -3.96 7.42 -24.10
N PRO A 783 -3.46 8.68 -23.99
CA PRO A 783 -2.81 9.36 -25.11
C PRO A 783 -1.68 8.54 -25.75
N GLY A 784 -1.53 8.60 -27.06
CA GLY A 784 -0.51 7.89 -27.83
C GLY A 784 -0.94 7.58 -29.27
N GLU A 785 -0.09 6.88 -30.00
CA GLU A 785 -0.39 6.48 -31.37
C GLU A 785 -1.66 5.61 -31.46
N PRO A 786 -2.41 5.67 -32.57
CA PRO A 786 -3.58 4.84 -32.76
C PRO A 786 -3.25 3.34 -32.75
N VAL A 787 -4.15 2.57 -32.15
CA VAL A 787 -4.14 1.11 -32.26
C VAL A 787 -4.52 0.71 -33.69
N THR A 788 -3.78 -0.21 -34.26
CA THR A 788 -4.05 -0.70 -35.61
C THR A 788 -4.44 -2.17 -35.61
N ASP A 789 -5.25 -2.60 -36.55
CA ASP A 789 -5.45 -4.02 -36.79
C ASP A 789 -4.11 -4.63 -37.22
N ALA A 790 -3.70 -5.68 -36.53
CA ALA A 790 -2.48 -6.37 -36.90
C ALA A 790 -2.72 -7.02 -38.29
N ARG A 791 -1.99 -6.55 -39.31
CA ARG A 791 -2.03 -7.21 -40.62
C ARG A 791 -1.67 -8.68 -40.42
N ARG A 792 -2.41 -9.58 -41.09
CA ARG A 792 -2.02 -10.98 -41.18
C ARG A 792 -0.62 -10.99 -41.80
N GLY A 793 0.40 -11.12 -40.95
CA GLY A 793 1.75 -11.29 -41.43
C GLY A 793 1.78 -12.56 -42.26
N GLY A 794 2.29 -12.47 -43.46
CA GLY A 794 2.74 -13.64 -44.19
C GLY A 794 3.80 -14.37 -43.36
N PRO A 795 4.09 -15.62 -43.69
CA PRO A 795 4.83 -16.58 -42.90
C PRO A 795 6.18 -16.07 -42.44
#